data_e8d15ea88e72d21c40f42e5a0aa4fae0
#
_entry.id   e8d15ea88e72d21c40f42e5a0aa4fae0
#
_cell.length_a   1.000
_cell.length_b   1.000
_cell.length_c   1.000
_cell.angle_alpha   90.00
_cell.angle_beta   90.00
_cell.angle_gamma   90.00
#
_symmetry.space_group_name_H-M   'P 1'
#
loop_
_entity.id
_entity.type
_entity.pdbx_description
1 polymer ?
#
loop_
_entity_poly.entity_id
_entity_poly.type
_entity_poly.pdbx_seq_one_letter_code
_entity_poly.pdbx_strand_id
1 'polypeptide(L)'
;MRIIHELPGRLRIQFFGLEVQRYLPASIEAISRSVPAVYSANYSPMTHRLLVYYEPQLAKTSDIMQGLGECLDITRRLLYRRIRVGVATLASAIVMDHYRFWLPYQWQWPLLISNLAANVYLNPVVFRRGIAQLLKGQPSADSLTMTSILAAFLTKQPITATTVMIMSNISDGIEAMTDAQSHVYLESSLKTVGQKVHLVAHNGEIKDVALNKIKPGDILHFYTGEKIVVDGTVTDGTASINEAGITGEFDLARKTVGADVYASTVVEQGQLEVRSTKLGTQTEEAAIYRLLQEADHNKSELQKTADKLAQRMVPISFFAAGMTYLLTQNIMTAVGVLVVDFVCGVKLSSEIAILTTLNHYNRRGVLIKGGRSIENAASIKEVIFDKTGTLTTGKPTVQQILTAPGIDSKDLLAAVGYGEQHVVHPLSRAIMTAVREHSVPVAPLAIEDEEVLTGYGILAHQYHGQTIAIGSDKLMAQVGANDFSTIYQPRSIHERVIYVAANDRPLGVIILNDSIRQRMAQTIDDLRRLGVEKITMLTGDKAPVAQAVARELHIDNVQSGLLPQDKVTYVQKAQSRASVMMVGDGLNDAAALKWSDVGVTLGSQASGAAKNACDILIQGDHPEIISEIMASSQQTMRIIKQNYRVVFAVNTSAIGLNISGKIHPIMSAVIHNGTTIGVILRSILQLR
;
A
#
# COMPACT_ATOMS: atom_id res chain seq x y z
N MET A 1 -23.10 -3.18 -17.75
CA MET A 1 -22.13 -2.23 -18.32
C MET A 1 -22.71 -1.53 -19.54
N ARG A 2 -22.51 -0.22 -19.71
CA ARG A 2 -22.93 0.56 -20.88
C ARG A 2 -21.80 1.50 -21.32
N ILE A 3 -21.53 1.56 -22.61
CA ILE A 3 -20.59 2.53 -23.17
C ILE A 3 -21.22 3.93 -23.07
N ILE A 4 -20.51 4.89 -22.47
CA ILE A 4 -20.94 6.29 -22.37
C ILE A 4 -20.26 7.12 -23.44
N HIS A 5 -19.00 6.79 -23.74
CA HIS A 5 -18.20 7.52 -24.71
C HIS A 5 -17.18 6.59 -25.35
N GLU A 6 -17.05 6.68 -26.65
CA GLU A 6 -16.17 5.85 -27.47
C GLU A 6 -15.34 6.74 -28.41
N LEU A 7 -14.04 6.51 -28.39
CA LEU A 7 -13.07 7.05 -29.35
C LEU A 7 -12.13 5.91 -29.76
N PRO A 8 -11.52 5.94 -30.93
CA PRO A 8 -10.51 4.95 -31.29
C PRO A 8 -9.43 4.85 -30.23
N GLY A 9 -9.24 3.67 -29.65
CA GLY A 9 -8.28 3.42 -28.57
C GLY A 9 -8.70 3.85 -27.17
N ARG A 10 -9.90 4.43 -26.99
CA ARG A 10 -10.36 4.90 -25.68
C ARG A 10 -11.85 4.65 -25.50
N LEU A 11 -12.20 3.91 -24.45
CA LEU A 11 -13.56 3.53 -24.12
C LEU A 11 -13.91 3.96 -22.70
N ARG A 12 -15.05 4.65 -22.54
CA ARG A 12 -15.59 4.97 -21.21
C ARG A 12 -16.87 4.19 -20.98
N ILE A 13 -16.87 3.38 -19.93
CA ILE A 13 -17.93 2.44 -19.59
C ILE A 13 -18.57 2.85 -18.27
N GLN A 14 -19.90 2.88 -18.21
CA GLN A 14 -20.67 3.04 -16.97
C GLN A 14 -21.11 1.67 -16.47
N PHE A 15 -20.86 1.41 -15.21
CA PHE A 15 -21.43 0.26 -14.52
C PHE A 15 -22.75 0.65 -13.87
N PHE A 16 -23.75 -0.23 -13.95
CA PHE A 16 -25.03 -0.05 -13.30
C PHE A 16 -25.26 -1.19 -12.30
N GLY A 17 -25.76 -0.82 -11.10
CA GLY A 17 -26.19 -1.75 -10.07
C GLY A 17 -25.21 -1.93 -8.92
N LEU A 18 -25.70 -2.51 -7.83
CA LEU A 18 -24.97 -2.85 -6.60
C LEU A 18 -23.80 -3.85 -6.83
N GLU A 19 -23.72 -4.39 -8.04
CA GLU A 19 -22.78 -5.46 -8.39
C GLU A 19 -21.34 -4.99 -8.45
N VAL A 20 -21.09 -3.75 -8.88
CA VAL A 20 -19.74 -3.17 -9.00
C VAL A 20 -19.24 -2.63 -7.68
N GLN A 21 -20.13 -2.25 -6.76
CA GLN A 21 -19.73 -1.80 -5.41
C GLN A 21 -19.05 -2.89 -4.58
N ARG A 22 -19.12 -4.14 -5.01
CA ARG A 22 -18.50 -5.31 -4.35
C ARG A 22 -17.08 -5.58 -4.81
N TYR A 23 -16.63 -4.99 -5.93
CA TYR A 23 -15.26 -5.09 -6.40
C TYR A 23 -14.46 -3.88 -5.90
N LEU A 24 -13.24 -4.13 -5.44
CA LEU A 24 -12.29 -3.04 -5.19
C LEU A 24 -11.98 -2.35 -6.53
N PRO A 25 -11.82 -1.02 -6.54
CA PRO A 25 -11.45 -0.27 -7.75
C PRO A 25 -10.26 -0.87 -8.49
N ALA A 26 -9.21 -1.20 -7.76
CA ALA A 26 -8.00 -1.81 -8.29
C ALA A 26 -8.24 -3.20 -8.92
N SER A 27 -9.17 -4.00 -8.38
CA SER A 27 -9.53 -5.30 -8.97
C SER A 27 -10.25 -5.14 -10.31
N ILE A 28 -11.12 -4.14 -10.45
CA ILE A 28 -11.80 -3.84 -11.72
C ILE A 28 -10.77 -3.42 -12.78
N GLU A 29 -9.81 -2.59 -12.39
CA GLU A 29 -8.74 -2.13 -13.28
C GLU A 29 -7.83 -3.29 -13.72
N ALA A 30 -7.43 -4.16 -12.80
CA ALA A 30 -6.57 -5.31 -13.11
C ALA A 30 -7.28 -6.33 -14.00
N ILE A 31 -8.52 -6.68 -13.68
CA ILE A 31 -9.36 -7.55 -14.52
C ILE A 31 -9.53 -6.93 -15.91
N SER A 32 -9.72 -5.62 -15.98
CA SER A 32 -9.87 -4.93 -17.25
C SER A 32 -8.59 -4.96 -18.10
N ARG A 33 -7.43 -4.91 -17.45
CA ARG A 33 -6.11 -5.02 -18.13
C ARG A 33 -5.79 -6.46 -18.56
N SER A 34 -6.42 -7.47 -17.99
CA SER A 34 -6.25 -8.86 -18.45
C SER A 34 -6.95 -9.14 -19.78
N VAL A 35 -7.83 -8.25 -20.24
CA VAL A 35 -8.46 -8.36 -21.56
C VAL A 35 -7.44 -8.07 -22.66
N PRO A 36 -7.28 -8.96 -23.66
CA PRO A 36 -6.37 -8.74 -24.77
C PRO A 36 -6.59 -7.37 -25.43
N ALA A 37 -5.48 -6.72 -25.82
CA ALA A 37 -5.44 -5.38 -26.41
C ALA A 37 -5.73 -4.20 -25.43
N VAL A 38 -6.12 -4.43 -24.19
CA VAL A 38 -6.25 -3.36 -23.17
C VAL A 38 -4.89 -3.14 -22.51
N TYR A 39 -4.36 -1.92 -22.62
CA TYR A 39 -3.08 -1.56 -22.00
C TYR A 39 -3.23 -0.64 -20.77
N SER A 40 -4.39 0.03 -20.61
CA SER A 40 -4.66 0.83 -19.42
C SER A 40 -6.15 0.83 -19.08
N ALA A 41 -6.46 0.80 -17.80
CA ALA A 41 -7.82 0.90 -17.30
C ALA A 41 -7.82 1.66 -15.97
N ASN A 42 -8.70 2.67 -15.85
CA ASN A 42 -8.88 3.47 -14.64
C ASN A 42 -10.36 3.47 -14.23
N TYR A 43 -10.64 3.06 -13.01
CA TYR A 43 -11.99 3.01 -12.46
C TYR A 43 -12.20 4.09 -11.41
N SER A 44 -13.28 4.86 -11.55
CA SER A 44 -13.71 5.85 -10.56
C SER A 44 -14.81 5.28 -9.67
N PRO A 45 -14.56 5.05 -8.38
CA PRO A 45 -15.56 4.53 -7.44
C PRO A 45 -16.73 5.50 -7.22
N MET A 46 -16.47 6.81 -7.25
CA MET A 46 -17.51 7.82 -7.03
C MET A 46 -18.52 7.90 -8.17
N THR A 47 -18.09 7.67 -9.40
CA THR A 47 -18.95 7.77 -10.58
C THR A 47 -19.32 6.42 -11.15
N HIS A 48 -18.75 5.32 -10.64
CA HIS A 48 -18.87 3.96 -11.18
C HIS A 48 -18.55 3.88 -12.68
N ARG A 49 -17.53 4.63 -13.11
CA ARG A 49 -17.06 4.70 -14.50
C ARG A 49 -15.70 4.08 -14.63
N LEU A 50 -15.54 3.25 -15.66
CA LEU A 50 -14.28 2.67 -16.08
C LEU A 50 -13.83 3.34 -17.36
N LEU A 51 -12.63 3.85 -17.38
CA LEU A 51 -11.95 4.38 -18.55
C LEU A 51 -10.92 3.35 -19.02
N VAL A 52 -11.11 2.81 -20.21
CA VAL A 52 -10.26 1.78 -20.81
C VAL A 52 -9.52 2.38 -22.00
N TYR A 53 -8.23 2.15 -22.05
CA TYR A 53 -7.41 2.44 -23.24
C TYR A 53 -6.96 1.12 -23.84
N TYR A 54 -7.12 0.98 -25.15
CA TYR A 54 -6.86 -0.25 -25.88
C TYR A 54 -6.27 0.03 -27.26
N GLU A 55 -5.62 -0.97 -27.87
CA GLU A 55 -5.03 -0.89 -29.20
C GLU A 55 -6.12 -1.15 -30.28
N PRO A 56 -6.56 -0.11 -31.06
CA PRO A 56 -7.67 -0.26 -32.01
C PRO A 56 -7.36 -1.20 -33.18
N GLN A 57 -6.07 -1.47 -33.43
CA GLN A 57 -5.62 -2.38 -34.49
C GLN A 57 -5.73 -3.85 -34.06
N LEU A 58 -5.73 -4.14 -32.74
CA LEU A 58 -5.73 -5.48 -32.19
C LEU A 58 -7.12 -5.98 -31.75
N ALA A 59 -8.04 -5.07 -31.42
CA ALA A 59 -9.39 -5.45 -30.98
C ALA A 59 -10.41 -4.35 -31.28
N LYS A 60 -11.65 -4.78 -31.58
CA LYS A 60 -12.78 -3.88 -31.70
C LYS A 60 -13.41 -3.62 -30.31
N THR A 61 -14.15 -2.53 -30.19
CA THR A 61 -14.88 -2.19 -28.96
C THR A 61 -15.79 -3.32 -28.47
N SER A 62 -16.42 -4.06 -29.41
CA SER A 62 -17.23 -5.25 -29.10
C SER A 62 -16.44 -6.31 -28.36
N ASP A 63 -15.22 -6.58 -28.81
CA ASP A 63 -14.34 -7.63 -28.27
C ASP A 63 -13.85 -7.24 -26.88
N ILE A 64 -13.53 -5.97 -26.67
CA ILE A 64 -13.18 -5.40 -25.35
C ILE A 64 -14.36 -5.51 -24.38
N MET A 65 -15.59 -5.17 -24.82
CA MET A 65 -16.78 -5.27 -23.98
C MET A 65 -17.13 -6.71 -23.63
N GLN A 66 -16.99 -7.62 -24.59
CA GLN A 66 -17.19 -9.05 -24.37
C GLN A 66 -16.12 -9.60 -23.42
N GLY A 67 -14.84 -9.32 -23.64
CA GLY A 67 -13.75 -9.75 -22.79
C GLY A 67 -13.86 -9.22 -21.35
N LEU A 68 -14.22 -7.94 -21.18
CA LEU A 68 -14.51 -7.36 -19.87
C LEU A 68 -15.71 -8.06 -19.19
N GLY A 69 -16.76 -8.35 -19.94
CA GLY A 69 -17.92 -9.11 -19.46
C GLY A 69 -17.54 -10.52 -19.00
N GLU A 70 -16.77 -11.21 -19.80
CA GLU A 70 -16.30 -12.58 -19.50
C GLU A 70 -15.35 -12.60 -18.30
N CYS A 71 -14.35 -11.72 -18.24
CA CYS A 71 -13.39 -11.66 -17.13
C CYS A 71 -14.05 -11.28 -15.82
N LEU A 72 -14.93 -10.28 -15.79
CA LEU A 72 -15.71 -9.89 -14.60
C LEU A 72 -16.74 -10.94 -14.19
N ASP A 73 -17.29 -11.69 -15.14
CA ASP A 73 -18.29 -12.74 -14.90
C ASP A 73 -17.67 -14.12 -14.57
N ILE A 74 -16.46 -14.46 -15.07
CA ILE A 74 -15.86 -15.79 -14.87
C ILE A 74 -15.65 -16.07 -13.39
N THR A 75 -15.01 -15.17 -12.64
CA THR A 75 -14.76 -15.36 -11.20
C THR A 75 -16.07 -15.45 -10.44
N ARG A 76 -17.06 -14.65 -10.81
CA ARG A 76 -18.38 -14.63 -10.21
C ARG A 76 -19.22 -15.85 -10.60
N ARG A 77 -19.26 -16.24 -11.89
CA ARG A 77 -20.01 -17.41 -12.37
C ARG A 77 -19.50 -18.69 -11.75
N LEU A 78 -18.18 -18.84 -11.59
CA LEU A 78 -17.58 -20.02 -10.94
C LEU A 78 -17.99 -20.09 -9.45
N LEU A 79 -17.90 -18.99 -8.71
CA LEU A 79 -18.31 -18.95 -7.29
C LEU A 79 -19.82 -19.16 -7.12
N TYR A 80 -20.65 -18.43 -7.86
CA TYR A 80 -22.11 -18.61 -7.80
C TYR A 80 -22.56 -19.99 -8.29
N ARG A 81 -21.91 -20.54 -9.33
CA ARG A 81 -22.18 -21.90 -9.80
C ARG A 81 -21.85 -22.92 -8.72
N ARG A 82 -20.67 -22.80 -8.08
CA ARG A 82 -20.28 -23.68 -6.97
C ARG A 82 -21.25 -23.58 -5.79
N ILE A 83 -21.65 -22.36 -5.41
CA ILE A 83 -22.63 -22.15 -4.33
C ILE A 83 -24.00 -22.71 -4.73
N ARG A 84 -24.53 -22.41 -5.91
CA ARG A 84 -25.84 -22.92 -6.35
C ARG A 84 -25.89 -24.44 -6.44
N VAL A 85 -24.87 -25.05 -7.03
CA VAL A 85 -24.78 -26.51 -7.12
C VAL A 85 -24.58 -27.10 -5.72
N GLY A 86 -23.77 -26.47 -4.86
CA GLY A 86 -23.61 -26.89 -3.46
C GLY A 86 -24.93 -26.86 -2.68
N VAL A 87 -25.70 -25.77 -2.80
CA VAL A 87 -27.02 -25.66 -2.17
C VAL A 87 -28.00 -26.71 -2.74
N ALA A 88 -28.00 -26.90 -4.05
CA ALA A 88 -28.87 -27.92 -4.69
C ALA A 88 -28.48 -29.33 -4.25
N THR A 89 -27.18 -29.61 -4.14
CA THR A 89 -26.65 -30.90 -3.66
C THR A 89 -27.00 -31.11 -2.19
N LEU A 90 -26.94 -30.06 -1.36
CA LEU A 90 -27.35 -30.12 0.06
C LEU A 90 -28.86 -30.36 0.16
N ALA A 91 -29.68 -29.65 -0.63
CA ALA A 91 -31.11 -29.86 -0.66
C ALA A 91 -31.46 -31.30 -1.07
N SER A 92 -30.80 -31.83 -2.10
CA SER A 92 -30.97 -33.22 -2.52
C SER A 92 -30.55 -34.22 -1.42
N ALA A 93 -29.47 -33.92 -0.69
CA ALA A 93 -28.98 -34.74 0.42
C ALA A 93 -29.98 -34.75 1.60
N ILE A 94 -30.61 -33.60 1.92
CA ILE A 94 -31.64 -33.46 2.95
C ILE A 94 -32.90 -34.26 2.55
N VAL A 95 -33.34 -34.08 1.33
CA VAL A 95 -34.49 -34.82 0.82
C VAL A 95 -34.22 -36.33 0.85
N MET A 96 -33.03 -36.74 0.40
CA MET A 96 -32.67 -38.16 0.42
C MET A 96 -32.58 -38.71 1.83
N ASP A 97 -32.04 -37.98 2.80
CA ASP A 97 -31.96 -38.43 4.19
C ASP A 97 -33.34 -38.51 4.84
N HIS A 98 -34.25 -37.55 4.54
CA HIS A 98 -35.59 -37.53 5.06
C HIS A 98 -36.43 -38.68 4.51
N TYR A 99 -36.35 -38.97 3.19
CA TYR A 99 -37.16 -40.00 2.54
C TYR A 99 -36.45 -41.36 2.43
N ARG A 100 -35.24 -41.55 2.95
CA ARG A 100 -34.46 -42.79 2.80
C ARG A 100 -35.20 -44.05 3.27
N PHE A 101 -36.08 -43.93 4.28
CA PHE A 101 -36.90 -45.02 4.78
C PHE A 101 -38.06 -45.37 3.85
N TRP A 102 -38.49 -44.45 2.97
CA TRP A 102 -39.59 -44.64 2.00
C TRP A 102 -39.08 -45.05 0.63
N LEU A 103 -37.79 -44.85 0.36
CA LEU A 103 -37.19 -45.19 -0.93
C LEU A 103 -36.85 -46.69 -0.98
N PRO A 104 -37.24 -47.41 -2.07
CA PRO A 104 -36.78 -48.80 -2.27
C PRO A 104 -35.24 -48.88 -2.19
N TYR A 105 -34.72 -49.94 -1.59
CA TYR A 105 -33.27 -50.11 -1.38
C TYR A 105 -32.44 -49.98 -2.65
N GLN A 106 -32.99 -50.42 -3.81
CA GLN A 106 -32.37 -50.33 -5.12
C GLN A 106 -32.09 -48.89 -5.60
N TRP A 107 -32.83 -47.88 -5.10
CA TRP A 107 -32.65 -46.45 -5.49
C TRP A 107 -31.72 -45.70 -4.55
N GLN A 108 -31.45 -46.20 -3.34
CA GLN A 108 -30.60 -45.48 -2.38
C GLN A 108 -29.16 -45.36 -2.85
N TRP A 109 -28.57 -46.41 -3.40
CA TRP A 109 -27.19 -46.36 -3.88
C TRP A 109 -26.99 -45.48 -5.15
N PRO A 110 -27.81 -45.56 -6.18
CA PRO A 110 -27.75 -44.65 -7.34
C PRO A 110 -27.82 -43.15 -6.94
N LEU A 111 -28.72 -42.80 -6.00
CA LEU A 111 -28.84 -41.43 -5.50
C LEU A 111 -27.62 -41.00 -4.68
N LEU A 112 -27.08 -41.85 -3.86
CA LEU A 112 -25.81 -41.59 -3.13
C LEU A 112 -24.67 -41.39 -4.10
N ILE A 113 -24.51 -42.24 -5.09
CA ILE A 113 -23.46 -42.12 -6.11
C ILE A 113 -23.60 -40.81 -6.91
N SER A 114 -24.82 -40.42 -7.26
CA SER A 114 -25.08 -39.16 -7.99
C SER A 114 -24.70 -37.95 -7.12
N ASN A 115 -25.02 -37.98 -5.83
CA ASN A 115 -24.62 -36.93 -4.89
C ASN A 115 -23.08 -36.88 -4.68
N LEU A 116 -22.41 -38.04 -4.59
CA LEU A 116 -20.95 -38.10 -4.54
C LEU A 116 -20.34 -37.54 -5.84
N ALA A 117 -20.86 -37.93 -7.01
CA ALA A 117 -20.39 -37.41 -8.28
C ALA A 117 -20.54 -35.88 -8.39
N ALA A 118 -21.64 -35.33 -7.85
CA ALA A 118 -21.85 -33.89 -7.77
C ALA A 118 -20.81 -33.23 -6.85
N ASN A 119 -20.48 -33.82 -5.71
CA ASN A 119 -19.44 -33.32 -4.80
C ASN A 119 -18.06 -33.36 -5.45
N VAL A 120 -17.70 -34.43 -6.15
CA VAL A 120 -16.42 -34.54 -6.91
C VAL A 120 -16.37 -33.48 -8.02
N TYR A 121 -17.47 -33.30 -8.76
CA TYR A 121 -17.58 -32.30 -9.81
C TYR A 121 -17.44 -30.86 -9.29
N LEU A 122 -17.94 -30.58 -8.08
CA LEU A 122 -17.84 -29.25 -7.46
C LEU A 122 -16.40 -28.90 -7.04
N ASN A 123 -15.61 -29.90 -6.65
CA ASN A 123 -14.25 -29.66 -6.17
C ASN A 123 -13.26 -30.76 -6.62
N PRO A 124 -13.03 -30.90 -7.94
CA PRO A 124 -12.14 -31.94 -8.47
C PRO A 124 -10.71 -31.80 -7.99
N VAL A 125 -10.29 -30.58 -7.59
CA VAL A 125 -8.94 -30.26 -7.13
C VAL A 125 -8.66 -30.94 -5.80
N VAL A 126 -9.60 -30.89 -4.83
CA VAL A 126 -9.46 -31.53 -3.51
C VAL A 126 -9.30 -33.04 -3.68
N PHE A 127 -10.11 -33.68 -4.50
CA PHE A 127 -10.04 -35.12 -4.75
C PHE A 127 -8.71 -35.49 -5.42
N ARG A 128 -8.31 -34.77 -6.48
CA ARG A 128 -7.05 -35.06 -7.18
C ARG A 128 -5.84 -34.86 -6.28
N ARG A 129 -5.77 -33.75 -5.54
CA ARG A 129 -4.67 -33.47 -4.61
C ARG A 129 -4.67 -34.42 -3.43
N GLY A 130 -5.85 -34.67 -2.85
CA GLY A 130 -6.01 -35.56 -1.72
C GLY A 130 -5.51 -36.98 -2.00
N ILE A 131 -5.89 -37.55 -3.17
CA ILE A 131 -5.41 -38.86 -3.62
C ILE A 131 -3.89 -38.83 -3.85
N ALA A 132 -3.39 -37.83 -4.59
CA ALA A 132 -1.97 -37.73 -4.93
C ALA A 132 -1.07 -37.64 -3.67
N GLN A 133 -1.53 -36.91 -2.64
CA GLN A 133 -0.78 -36.73 -1.39
C GLN A 133 -0.84 -37.99 -0.49
N LEU A 134 -1.98 -38.67 -0.44
CA LEU A 134 -2.09 -39.96 0.26
C LEU A 134 -1.17 -41.02 -0.37
N LEU A 135 -1.14 -41.11 -1.70
CA LEU A 135 -0.25 -42.03 -2.42
C LEU A 135 1.24 -41.74 -2.20
N LYS A 136 1.59 -40.48 -1.90
CA LYS A 136 2.97 -40.06 -1.54
C LYS A 136 3.30 -40.27 -0.06
N GLY A 137 2.36 -40.75 0.76
CA GLY A 137 2.53 -40.88 2.21
C GLY A 137 2.61 -39.52 2.96
N GLN A 138 2.12 -38.45 2.36
CA GLN A 138 2.11 -37.11 2.91
C GLN A 138 0.67 -36.59 3.05
N PRO A 139 -0.10 -37.07 4.03
CA PRO A 139 -1.49 -36.68 4.19
C PRO A 139 -1.61 -35.17 4.47
N SER A 140 -2.56 -34.51 3.80
CA SER A 140 -2.81 -33.08 3.87
C SER A 140 -4.27 -32.79 4.25
N ALA A 141 -4.61 -31.49 4.39
CA ALA A 141 -5.98 -31.04 4.59
C ALA A 141 -6.91 -31.55 3.46
N ASP A 142 -6.46 -31.50 2.18
CA ASP A 142 -7.23 -32.03 1.05
C ASP A 142 -7.47 -33.55 1.20
N SER A 143 -6.47 -34.29 1.71
CA SER A 143 -6.59 -35.73 1.97
C SER A 143 -7.61 -36.00 3.07
N LEU A 144 -7.62 -35.23 4.16
CA LEU A 144 -8.56 -35.34 5.26
C LEU A 144 -9.99 -35.03 4.80
N THR A 145 -10.18 -33.90 4.10
CA THR A 145 -11.48 -33.50 3.53
C THR A 145 -12.03 -34.56 2.60
N MET A 146 -11.21 -35.04 1.66
CA MET A 146 -11.60 -36.10 0.73
C MET A 146 -12.01 -37.40 1.47
N THR A 147 -11.18 -37.85 2.43
CA THR A 147 -11.46 -39.08 3.19
C THR A 147 -12.70 -38.94 4.07
N SER A 148 -12.90 -37.75 4.67
CA SER A 148 -14.12 -37.45 5.43
C SER A 148 -15.38 -37.52 4.58
N ILE A 149 -15.32 -36.95 3.37
CA ILE A 149 -16.43 -37.01 2.40
C ILE A 149 -16.72 -38.45 2.00
N LEU A 150 -15.70 -39.23 1.60
CA LEU A 150 -15.85 -40.61 1.19
C LEU A 150 -16.40 -41.49 2.34
N ALA A 151 -15.85 -41.30 3.55
CA ALA A 151 -16.32 -42.04 4.74
C ALA A 151 -17.76 -41.69 5.10
N ALA A 152 -18.18 -40.41 4.98
CA ALA A 152 -19.55 -39.99 5.19
C ALA A 152 -20.49 -40.59 4.14
N PHE A 153 -20.08 -40.76 2.90
CA PHE A 153 -20.85 -41.45 1.87
C PHE A 153 -20.97 -42.94 2.14
N LEU A 154 -19.87 -43.63 2.48
CA LEU A 154 -19.87 -45.04 2.81
C LEU A 154 -20.78 -45.35 4.00
N THR A 155 -20.89 -44.41 4.94
CA THR A 155 -21.81 -44.50 6.09
C THR A 155 -23.21 -43.97 5.84
N LYS A 156 -23.54 -43.67 4.56
CA LYS A 156 -24.83 -43.13 4.14
C LYS A 156 -25.23 -41.81 4.81
N GLN A 157 -24.26 -40.91 4.99
CA GLN A 157 -24.45 -39.55 5.56
C GLN A 157 -24.19 -38.44 4.51
N PRO A 158 -25.02 -38.28 3.49
CA PRO A 158 -24.77 -37.34 2.40
C PRO A 158 -24.82 -35.89 2.86
N ILE A 159 -25.62 -35.56 3.89
CA ILE A 159 -25.69 -34.20 4.46
C ILE A 159 -24.33 -33.79 5.01
N THR A 160 -23.70 -34.65 5.82
CA THR A 160 -22.39 -34.43 6.40
C THR A 160 -21.33 -34.23 5.32
N ALA A 161 -21.30 -35.12 4.31
CA ALA A 161 -20.37 -35.05 3.19
C ALA A 161 -20.49 -33.73 2.43
N THR A 162 -21.71 -33.32 2.09
CA THR A 162 -21.96 -32.11 1.32
C THR A 162 -21.67 -30.83 2.15
N THR A 163 -21.93 -30.84 3.45
CA THR A 163 -21.61 -29.73 4.33
C THR A 163 -20.09 -29.49 4.41
N VAL A 164 -19.30 -30.55 4.58
CA VAL A 164 -17.82 -30.48 4.54
C VAL A 164 -17.35 -29.90 3.20
N MET A 165 -17.94 -30.36 2.09
CA MET A 165 -17.60 -29.84 0.76
C MET A 165 -17.90 -28.35 0.59
N ILE A 166 -19.06 -27.88 1.05
CA ILE A 166 -19.44 -26.47 0.95
C ILE A 166 -18.47 -25.62 1.78
N MET A 167 -18.10 -26.04 2.98
CA MET A 167 -17.15 -25.31 3.83
C MET A 167 -15.76 -25.26 3.19
N SER A 168 -15.28 -26.35 2.59
CA SER A 168 -14.03 -26.35 1.83
C SER A 168 -14.06 -25.33 0.66
N ASN A 169 -15.15 -25.30 -0.11
CA ASN A 169 -15.28 -24.34 -1.21
C ASN A 169 -15.34 -22.89 -0.76
N ILE A 170 -15.94 -22.60 0.40
CA ILE A 170 -15.94 -21.26 1.01
C ILE A 170 -14.52 -20.87 1.40
N SER A 171 -13.78 -21.79 2.04
CA SER A 171 -12.38 -21.57 2.42
C SER A 171 -11.51 -21.22 1.22
N ASP A 172 -11.56 -22.06 0.18
CA ASP A 172 -10.77 -21.85 -1.04
C ASP A 172 -11.15 -20.54 -1.75
N GLY A 173 -12.44 -20.17 -1.73
CA GLY A 173 -12.92 -18.92 -2.30
C GLY A 173 -12.38 -17.68 -1.57
N ILE A 174 -12.30 -17.74 -0.24
CA ILE A 174 -11.77 -16.65 0.59
C ILE A 174 -10.25 -16.53 0.41
N GLU A 175 -9.52 -17.66 0.38
CA GLU A 175 -8.09 -17.68 0.11
C GLU A 175 -7.77 -17.04 -1.25
N ALA A 176 -8.48 -17.44 -2.30
CA ALA A 176 -8.33 -16.87 -3.64
C ALA A 176 -8.63 -15.35 -3.70
N MET A 177 -9.60 -14.87 -2.92
CA MET A 177 -9.89 -13.43 -2.82
C MET A 177 -8.78 -12.66 -2.10
N THR A 178 -8.14 -13.26 -1.10
CA THR A 178 -7.04 -12.65 -0.34
C THR A 178 -5.78 -12.55 -1.18
N ASP A 179 -5.42 -13.61 -1.90
CA ASP A 179 -4.26 -13.63 -2.80
C ASP A 179 -4.41 -12.64 -3.94
N ALA A 180 -5.59 -12.55 -4.56
CA ALA A 180 -5.86 -11.61 -5.64
C ALA A 180 -5.70 -10.14 -5.21
N GLN A 181 -6.03 -9.79 -3.98
CA GLN A 181 -5.87 -8.43 -3.46
C GLN A 181 -4.41 -8.02 -3.27
N SER A 182 -3.53 -8.95 -2.94
CA SER A 182 -2.10 -8.69 -2.72
C SER A 182 -1.34 -8.47 -4.03
N HIS A 183 -1.68 -9.21 -5.11
CA HIS A 183 -0.96 -9.15 -6.39
C HIS A 183 -1.32 -7.95 -7.29
N VAL A 184 -2.56 -7.48 -7.23
CA VAL A 184 -3.07 -6.42 -8.13
C VAL A 184 -2.36 -5.08 -7.95
N TYR A 185 -1.85 -4.79 -6.76
CA TYR A 185 -1.24 -3.50 -6.46
C TYR A 185 0.17 -3.33 -7.03
N LEU A 186 0.95 -4.41 -7.11
CA LEU A 186 2.34 -4.39 -7.60
C LEU A 186 2.43 -4.15 -9.12
N GLU A 187 1.52 -4.70 -9.89
CA GLU A 187 1.52 -4.51 -11.35
C GLU A 187 1.10 -3.11 -11.81
N SER A 188 0.24 -2.44 -11.05
CA SER A 188 -0.29 -1.13 -11.45
C SER A 188 0.74 0.01 -11.37
N SER A 189 1.77 -0.14 -10.55
CA SER A 189 2.82 0.87 -10.34
C SER A 189 3.93 0.84 -11.40
N LEU A 190 4.03 -0.24 -12.19
CA LEU A 190 5.17 -0.51 -13.08
C LEU A 190 4.95 -0.11 -14.55
N LYS A 191 3.73 0.29 -14.97
CA LYS A 191 3.46 0.54 -16.40
C LYS A 191 3.44 2.03 -16.74
N THR A 192 4.59 2.57 -17.08
CA THR A 192 4.75 3.81 -17.87
C THR A 192 4.48 3.54 -19.36
N VAL A 193 3.34 2.88 -19.67
CA VAL A 193 3.01 2.56 -21.07
C VAL A 193 2.18 3.69 -21.66
N GLY A 194 2.68 4.27 -22.75
CA GLY A 194 1.97 5.29 -23.53
C GLY A 194 2.43 6.73 -23.31
N GLN A 195 3.49 6.98 -22.55
CA GLN A 195 4.07 8.32 -22.40
C GLN A 195 4.84 8.69 -23.67
N LYS A 196 4.50 9.84 -24.26
CA LYS A 196 5.25 10.44 -25.36
C LYS A 196 6.41 11.24 -24.77
N VAL A 197 7.54 11.24 -25.47
CA VAL A 197 8.76 11.98 -25.14
C VAL A 197 9.26 12.71 -26.37
N HIS A 198 9.98 13.79 -26.17
CA HIS A 198 10.49 14.66 -27.21
C HIS A 198 11.88 14.20 -27.63
N LEU A 199 11.97 13.43 -28.71
CA LEU A 199 13.24 12.94 -29.28
C LEU A 199 13.88 14.03 -30.14
N VAL A 200 15.13 14.35 -29.89
CA VAL A 200 15.94 15.25 -30.73
C VAL A 200 16.59 14.42 -31.85
N ALA A 201 16.15 14.64 -33.08
CA ALA A 201 16.72 13.95 -34.25
C ALA A 201 18.10 14.51 -34.60
N HIS A 202 18.90 13.77 -35.39
CA HIS A 202 20.24 14.19 -35.82
C HIS A 202 20.28 15.56 -36.60
N ASN A 203 19.15 15.97 -37.14
CA ASN A 203 18.99 17.28 -37.80
C ASN A 203 18.57 18.41 -36.83
N GLY A 204 18.51 18.15 -35.52
CA GLY A 204 18.04 19.11 -34.51
C GLY A 204 16.53 19.26 -34.42
N GLU A 205 15.75 18.51 -35.20
CA GLU A 205 14.27 18.54 -35.15
C GLU A 205 13.75 17.72 -33.96
N ILE A 206 12.83 18.30 -33.19
CA ILE A 206 12.20 17.63 -32.04
C ILE A 206 10.94 16.90 -32.51
N LYS A 207 10.85 15.58 -32.24
CA LYS A 207 9.72 14.71 -32.61
C LYS A 207 9.12 13.99 -31.41
N ASP A 208 7.79 14.01 -31.31
CA ASP A 208 7.05 13.25 -30.32
C ASP A 208 7.09 11.75 -30.64
N VAL A 209 7.74 10.98 -29.80
CA VAL A 209 7.89 9.53 -29.95
C VAL A 209 7.43 8.83 -28.67
N ALA A 210 6.84 7.65 -28.82
CA ALA A 210 6.49 6.85 -27.66
C ALA A 210 7.77 6.36 -26.94
N LEU A 211 7.79 6.44 -25.60
CA LEU A 211 8.94 6.08 -24.77
C LEU A 211 9.51 4.68 -25.07
N ASN A 212 8.68 3.72 -25.45
CA ASN A 212 9.09 2.37 -25.81
C ASN A 212 9.91 2.25 -27.09
N LYS A 213 10.00 3.34 -27.90
CA LYS A 213 10.80 3.39 -29.13
C LYS A 213 12.19 4.03 -28.93
N ILE A 214 12.43 4.60 -27.75
CA ILE A 214 13.70 5.24 -27.38
C ILE A 214 14.76 4.16 -27.09
N LYS A 215 15.99 4.45 -27.48
CA LYS A 215 17.17 3.60 -27.28
C LYS A 215 18.21 4.29 -26.40
N PRO A 216 19.04 3.55 -25.65
CA PRO A 216 20.20 4.15 -24.98
C PRO A 216 21.08 4.89 -25.99
N GLY A 217 21.45 6.14 -25.67
CA GLY A 217 22.19 7.05 -26.52
C GLY A 217 21.34 8.10 -27.23
N ASP A 218 20.01 7.93 -27.31
CA ASP A 218 19.10 8.93 -27.87
C ASP A 218 19.08 10.19 -26.99
N ILE A 219 18.94 11.37 -27.64
CA ILE A 219 18.85 12.65 -26.93
C ILE A 219 17.37 13.04 -26.84
N LEU A 220 16.94 13.30 -25.61
CA LEU A 220 15.56 13.69 -25.30
C LEU A 220 15.53 15.13 -24.78
N HIS A 221 14.58 15.92 -25.27
CA HIS A 221 14.34 17.28 -24.82
C HIS A 221 13.24 17.28 -23.74
N PHE A 222 13.46 18.00 -22.63
CA PHE A 222 12.52 18.17 -21.54
C PHE A 222 12.25 19.64 -21.27
N TYR A 223 10.97 20.00 -21.24
CA TYR A 223 10.48 21.34 -20.95
C TYR A 223 10.13 21.52 -19.47
N THR A 224 10.00 22.78 -19.06
CA THR A 224 9.48 23.13 -17.73
C THR A 224 8.13 22.44 -17.46
N GLY A 225 7.99 21.82 -16.29
CA GLY A 225 6.82 21.06 -15.85
C GLY A 225 6.82 19.60 -16.29
N GLU A 226 7.78 19.15 -17.10
CA GLU A 226 7.85 17.76 -17.53
C GLU A 226 8.64 16.87 -16.58
N LYS A 227 8.19 15.62 -16.50
CA LYS A 227 8.87 14.58 -15.74
C LYS A 227 9.94 13.92 -16.63
N ILE A 228 11.18 13.89 -16.14
CA ILE A 228 12.27 13.13 -16.78
C ILE A 228 11.97 11.63 -16.60
N VAL A 229 12.00 10.87 -17.69
CA VAL A 229 11.60 9.46 -17.74
C VAL A 229 12.75 8.51 -18.03
N VAL A 230 13.97 9.03 -18.09
CA VAL A 230 15.20 8.28 -18.37
C VAL A 230 16.30 8.70 -17.40
N ASP A 231 17.24 7.81 -17.12
CA ASP A 231 18.51 8.25 -16.54
C ASP A 231 19.44 8.66 -17.67
N GLY A 232 20.17 9.74 -17.49
CA GLY A 232 21.03 10.26 -18.55
C GLY A 232 21.92 11.40 -18.09
N THR A 233 22.70 11.91 -19.06
CA THR A 233 23.59 13.05 -18.85
C THR A 233 23.14 14.21 -19.72
N VAL A 234 23.12 15.42 -19.15
CA VAL A 234 22.75 16.65 -19.86
C VAL A 234 23.74 16.95 -20.97
N THR A 235 23.26 17.10 -22.20
CA THR A 235 24.07 17.44 -23.38
C THR A 235 23.96 18.90 -23.77
N ASP A 236 22.80 19.52 -23.48
CA ASP A 236 22.58 20.94 -23.73
C ASP A 236 21.52 21.50 -22.77
N GLY A 237 21.52 22.80 -22.57
CA GLY A 237 20.57 23.53 -21.73
C GLY A 237 20.98 23.64 -20.26
N THR A 238 20.12 24.32 -19.51
CA THR A 238 20.25 24.49 -18.05
C THR A 238 18.86 24.50 -17.45
N ALA A 239 18.67 23.72 -16.39
CA ALA A 239 17.40 23.69 -15.67
C ALA A 239 17.59 23.52 -14.17
N SER A 240 16.59 23.95 -13.42
CA SER A 240 16.41 23.60 -12.02
C SER A 240 15.46 22.41 -11.94
N ILE A 241 15.94 21.31 -11.41
CA ILE A 241 15.22 20.03 -11.34
C ILE A 241 14.83 19.74 -9.90
N ASN A 242 13.59 19.35 -9.72
CA ASN A 242 13.11 18.81 -8.46
C ASN A 242 13.48 17.32 -8.38
N GLU A 243 14.50 17.02 -7.60
CA GLU A 243 14.98 15.66 -7.35
C GLU A 243 14.41 15.06 -6.06
N ALA A 244 13.46 15.73 -5.40
CA ALA A 244 12.86 15.25 -4.14
C ALA A 244 12.30 13.84 -4.26
N GLY A 245 11.83 13.44 -5.45
CA GLY A 245 11.41 12.07 -5.73
C GLY A 245 12.52 11.02 -5.67
N ILE A 246 13.79 11.44 -5.74
CA ILE A 246 14.98 10.56 -5.73
C ILE A 246 15.85 10.83 -4.51
N THR A 247 16.15 12.08 -4.21
CA THR A 247 17.07 12.46 -3.13
C THR A 247 16.35 12.71 -1.80
N GLY A 248 15.05 12.97 -1.83
CA GLY A 248 14.28 13.41 -0.66
C GLY A 248 14.51 14.89 -0.29
N GLU A 249 15.42 15.58 -0.97
CA GLU A 249 15.70 16.99 -0.74
C GLU A 249 14.79 17.87 -1.60
N PHE A 250 14.15 18.87 -0.99
CA PHE A 250 13.25 19.78 -1.70
C PHE A 250 13.97 20.95 -2.38
N ASP A 251 15.29 21.06 -2.18
CA ASP A 251 16.08 22.08 -2.86
C ASP A 251 16.22 21.71 -4.34
N LEU A 252 15.95 22.69 -5.22
CA LEU A 252 16.04 22.47 -6.65
C LEU A 252 17.51 22.28 -7.04
N ALA A 253 17.82 21.12 -7.62
CA ALA A 253 19.14 20.84 -8.15
C ALA A 253 19.33 21.55 -9.49
N ARG A 254 20.29 22.47 -9.59
CA ARG A 254 20.67 23.08 -10.85
C ARG A 254 21.51 22.09 -11.66
N LYS A 255 21.01 21.73 -12.86
CA LYS A 255 21.72 20.87 -13.81
C LYS A 255 22.17 21.68 -15.02
N THR A 256 23.41 21.43 -15.39
CA THR A 256 24.09 22.05 -16.54
C THR A 256 24.69 20.95 -17.40
N VAL A 257 25.23 21.29 -18.54
CA VAL A 257 25.90 20.33 -19.44
C VAL A 257 26.92 19.47 -18.68
N GLY A 258 26.84 18.16 -18.87
CA GLY A 258 27.66 17.15 -18.18
C GLY A 258 27.12 16.67 -16.85
N ALA A 259 26.04 17.25 -16.31
CA ALA A 259 25.41 16.76 -15.09
C ALA A 259 24.53 15.55 -15.34
N ASP A 260 24.50 14.63 -14.38
CA ASP A 260 23.60 13.47 -14.43
C ASP A 260 22.19 13.85 -13.97
N VAL A 261 21.18 13.29 -14.64
CA VAL A 261 19.77 13.41 -14.32
C VAL A 261 19.16 12.00 -14.23
N TYR A 262 18.12 11.88 -13.41
CA TYR A 262 17.51 10.59 -13.10
C TYR A 262 16.03 10.55 -13.46
N ALA A 263 15.57 9.38 -13.85
CA ALA A 263 14.15 9.14 -14.08
C ALA A 263 13.34 9.48 -12.81
N SER A 264 12.11 9.94 -12.99
CA SER A 264 11.18 10.38 -11.93
C SER A 264 11.44 11.76 -11.31
N THR A 265 12.43 12.51 -11.77
CA THR A 265 12.63 13.92 -11.43
C THR A 265 11.79 14.85 -12.33
N VAL A 266 11.53 16.08 -11.91
CA VAL A 266 10.69 17.04 -12.63
C VAL A 266 11.49 18.31 -12.94
N VAL A 267 11.42 18.78 -14.18
CA VAL A 267 11.98 20.08 -14.58
C VAL A 267 11.08 21.18 -14.06
N GLU A 268 11.49 21.91 -13.03
CA GLU A 268 10.69 23.01 -12.43
C GLU A 268 10.90 24.32 -13.18
N GLN A 269 12.12 24.58 -13.65
CA GLN A 269 12.45 25.78 -14.44
C GLN A 269 13.54 25.45 -15.47
N GLY A 270 13.45 26.07 -16.67
CA GLY A 270 14.40 25.88 -17.74
C GLY A 270 14.07 24.74 -18.68
N GLN A 271 15.03 24.30 -19.46
CA GLN A 271 14.91 23.18 -20.39
C GLN A 271 16.25 22.46 -20.53
N LEU A 272 16.21 21.17 -20.82
CA LEU A 272 17.37 20.31 -20.93
C LEU A 272 17.28 19.37 -22.12
N GLU A 273 18.40 19.14 -22.76
CA GLU A 273 18.62 17.98 -23.61
C GLU A 273 19.42 16.92 -22.84
N VAL A 274 18.89 15.74 -22.78
CA VAL A 274 19.45 14.63 -21.99
C VAL A 274 19.75 13.48 -22.91
N ARG A 275 21.01 13.05 -22.95
CA ARG A 275 21.40 11.77 -23.58
C ARG A 275 21.05 10.62 -22.67
N SER A 276 20.13 9.78 -23.09
CA SER A 276 19.68 8.63 -22.32
C SER A 276 20.81 7.60 -22.12
N THR A 277 21.05 7.21 -20.87
CA THR A 277 22.01 6.15 -20.54
C THR A 277 21.29 4.86 -20.13
N LYS A 278 20.23 4.99 -19.34
CA LYS A 278 19.40 3.86 -18.89
C LYS A 278 17.92 4.16 -19.14
N LEU A 279 17.19 3.13 -19.56
CA LEU A 279 15.78 3.22 -19.95
C LEU A 279 14.92 2.16 -19.25
N GLY A 280 13.69 2.49 -18.94
CA GLY A 280 12.67 1.55 -18.45
C GLY A 280 13.16 0.74 -17.25
N THR A 281 13.29 -0.58 -17.41
CA THR A 281 13.71 -1.49 -16.33
C THR A 281 15.18 -1.35 -15.90
N GLN A 282 15.99 -0.57 -16.57
CA GLN A 282 17.41 -0.38 -16.27
C GLN A 282 17.68 0.92 -15.49
N THR A 283 16.69 1.80 -15.32
CA THR A 283 16.83 3.03 -14.54
C THR A 283 17.08 2.75 -13.06
N GLU A 284 17.65 3.70 -12.33
CA GLU A 284 17.84 3.62 -10.88
C GLU A 284 16.50 3.40 -10.16
N GLU A 285 15.45 4.08 -10.60
CA GLU A 285 14.08 3.85 -10.13
C GLU A 285 13.68 2.37 -10.30
N ALA A 286 13.91 1.79 -11.47
CA ALA A 286 13.58 0.39 -11.76
C ALA A 286 14.48 -0.62 -11.02
N ALA A 287 15.73 -0.26 -10.69
CA ALA A 287 16.59 -1.10 -9.86
C ALA A 287 16.04 -1.22 -8.43
N ILE A 288 15.52 -0.12 -7.88
CA ILE A 288 14.80 -0.12 -6.59
C ILE A 288 13.57 -1.03 -6.68
N TYR A 289 12.78 -0.96 -7.77
CA TYR A 289 11.62 -1.84 -7.98
C TYR A 289 11.97 -3.33 -8.03
N ARG A 290 13.10 -3.71 -8.62
CA ARG A 290 13.55 -5.13 -8.64
C ARG A 290 13.88 -5.64 -7.25
N LEU A 291 14.59 -4.86 -6.44
CA LEU A 291 14.87 -5.19 -5.04
C LEU A 291 13.57 -5.36 -4.22
N LEU A 292 12.49 -4.67 -4.63
CA LEU A 292 11.18 -4.78 -4.02
C LEU A 292 10.43 -6.06 -4.43
N GLN A 293 10.56 -6.50 -5.68
CA GLN A 293 9.93 -7.74 -6.18
C GLN A 293 10.54 -9.00 -5.54
N GLU A 294 11.84 -9.05 -5.32
CA GLU A 294 12.52 -10.18 -4.69
C GLU A 294 12.08 -10.44 -3.25
N ALA A 295 11.53 -9.42 -2.57
CA ALA A 295 11.08 -9.52 -1.19
C ALA A 295 9.60 -9.91 -1.01
N ASP A 296 8.83 -10.08 -2.09
CA ASP A 296 7.36 -10.20 -2.05
C ASP A 296 6.81 -11.63 -1.89
N HIS A 297 7.64 -12.62 -1.59
CA HIS A 297 7.22 -14.01 -1.46
C HIS A 297 6.80 -14.43 -0.04
N ASN A 298 6.40 -13.49 0.83
CA ASN A 298 6.18 -13.79 2.24
C ASN A 298 4.70 -13.79 2.64
N LYS A 299 4.08 -15.00 2.62
CA LYS A 299 2.88 -15.27 3.42
C LYS A 299 3.15 -14.88 4.89
N SER A 300 2.13 -14.36 5.58
CA SER A 300 2.17 -14.12 7.02
C SER A 300 2.73 -15.32 7.78
N GLU A 301 3.59 -15.11 8.75
CA GLU A 301 4.15 -16.20 9.59
C GLU A 301 3.03 -16.94 10.32
N LEU A 302 1.94 -16.24 10.63
CA LEU A 302 0.76 -16.83 11.27
C LEU A 302 0.01 -17.74 10.30
N GLN A 303 -0.13 -17.34 9.02
CA GLN A 303 -0.68 -18.22 7.99
C GLN A 303 0.21 -19.45 7.78
N LYS A 304 1.53 -19.27 7.70
CA LYS A 304 2.49 -20.39 7.63
C LYS A 304 2.41 -21.28 8.86
N THR A 305 2.22 -20.70 10.04
CA THR A 305 2.09 -21.45 11.30
C THR A 305 0.75 -22.19 11.35
N ALA A 306 -0.34 -21.56 10.91
CA ALA A 306 -1.64 -22.21 10.77
C ALA A 306 -1.59 -23.36 9.76
N ASP A 307 -0.94 -23.17 8.61
CA ASP A 307 -0.73 -24.23 7.60
C ASP A 307 0.13 -25.39 8.16
N LYS A 308 1.23 -25.09 8.88
CA LYS A 308 2.06 -26.11 9.55
C LYS A 308 1.30 -26.85 10.63
N LEU A 309 0.51 -26.14 11.43
CA LEU A 309 -0.33 -26.74 12.48
C LEU A 309 -1.39 -27.64 11.84
N ALA A 310 -2.04 -27.16 10.78
CA ALA A 310 -2.98 -27.91 9.99
C ALA A 310 -2.35 -29.21 9.46
N GLN A 311 -1.19 -29.12 8.83
CA GLN A 311 -0.45 -30.29 8.33
C GLN A 311 -0.08 -31.28 9.41
N ARG A 312 0.26 -30.84 10.63
CA ARG A 312 0.56 -31.72 11.77
C ARG A 312 -0.68 -32.36 12.35
N MET A 313 -1.83 -31.66 12.34
CA MET A 313 -3.08 -32.19 12.91
C MET A 313 -3.71 -33.28 12.03
N VAL A 314 -3.48 -33.27 10.72
CA VAL A 314 -4.05 -34.25 9.78
C VAL A 314 -3.65 -35.70 10.12
N PRO A 315 -2.36 -36.04 10.26
CA PRO A 315 -1.98 -37.41 10.69
C PRO A 315 -2.56 -37.79 12.05
N ILE A 316 -2.63 -36.82 12.99
CA ILE A 316 -3.21 -37.06 14.32
C ILE A 316 -4.70 -37.38 14.20
N SER A 317 -5.46 -36.71 13.34
CA SER A 317 -6.88 -36.99 13.10
C SER A 317 -7.09 -38.37 12.49
N PHE A 318 -6.27 -38.79 11.54
CA PHE A 318 -6.33 -40.15 10.99
C PHE A 318 -6.01 -41.21 12.04
N PHE A 319 -4.95 -40.98 12.83
CA PHE A 319 -4.58 -41.89 13.93
C PHE A 319 -5.69 -41.98 14.98
N ALA A 320 -6.25 -40.85 15.40
CA ALA A 320 -7.35 -40.79 16.36
C ALA A 320 -8.59 -41.52 15.86
N ALA A 321 -8.95 -41.35 14.57
CA ALA A 321 -10.08 -42.07 13.99
C ALA A 321 -9.83 -43.57 13.90
N GLY A 322 -8.63 -44.01 13.50
CA GLY A 322 -8.24 -45.42 13.50
C GLY A 322 -8.26 -46.06 14.90
N MET A 323 -7.70 -45.36 15.89
CA MET A 323 -7.73 -45.79 17.28
C MET A 323 -9.17 -45.85 17.83
N THR A 324 -10.00 -44.85 17.49
CA THR A 324 -11.42 -44.87 17.85
C THR A 324 -12.14 -46.07 17.27
N TYR A 325 -11.87 -46.42 16.01
CA TYR A 325 -12.44 -47.62 15.41
C TYR A 325 -12.00 -48.88 16.13
N LEU A 326 -10.72 -49.01 16.46
CA LEU A 326 -10.18 -50.18 17.17
C LEU A 326 -10.77 -50.32 18.56
N LEU A 327 -10.98 -49.24 19.28
CA LEU A 327 -11.53 -49.25 20.65
C LEU A 327 -13.05 -49.44 20.67
N THR A 328 -13.78 -48.84 19.74
CA THR A 328 -15.25 -48.85 19.76
C THR A 328 -15.86 -49.90 18.83
N GLN A 329 -15.08 -50.46 17.90
CA GLN A 329 -15.54 -51.34 16.81
C GLN A 329 -16.71 -50.75 16.03
N ASN A 330 -16.83 -49.40 16.06
CA ASN A 330 -17.93 -48.68 15.45
C ASN A 330 -17.37 -47.68 14.44
N ILE A 331 -17.59 -47.99 13.14
CA ILE A 331 -17.12 -47.13 12.05
C ILE A 331 -17.77 -45.74 12.07
N MET A 332 -19.01 -45.64 12.55
CA MET A 332 -19.71 -44.34 12.65
C MET A 332 -19.01 -43.42 13.63
N THR A 333 -18.57 -43.93 14.78
CA THR A 333 -17.83 -43.14 15.76
C THR A 333 -16.48 -42.68 15.19
N ALA A 334 -15.78 -43.56 14.47
CA ALA A 334 -14.53 -43.20 13.79
C ALA A 334 -14.72 -42.10 12.71
N VAL A 335 -15.80 -42.20 11.91
CA VAL A 335 -16.17 -41.15 10.93
C VAL A 335 -16.48 -39.83 11.62
N GLY A 336 -17.17 -39.88 12.78
CA GLY A 336 -17.45 -38.67 13.57
C GLY A 336 -16.19 -37.96 14.07
N VAL A 337 -15.11 -38.69 14.32
CA VAL A 337 -13.78 -38.10 14.63
C VAL A 337 -13.14 -37.47 13.39
N LEU A 338 -13.21 -38.15 12.22
CA LEU A 338 -12.66 -37.61 10.96
C LEU A 338 -13.35 -36.35 10.47
N VAL A 339 -14.66 -36.21 10.74
CA VAL A 339 -15.44 -35.04 10.29
C VAL A 339 -15.11 -33.78 11.12
N VAL A 340 -14.65 -33.95 12.36
CA VAL A 340 -14.23 -32.83 13.20
C VAL A 340 -12.80 -32.41 12.83
N ASP A 341 -12.71 -31.45 11.94
CA ASP A 341 -11.47 -30.90 11.45
C ASP A 341 -11.07 -29.64 12.25
N PHE A 342 -9.79 -29.51 12.59
CA PHE A 342 -9.24 -28.30 13.22
C PHE A 342 -8.80 -27.27 12.21
N VAL A 343 -8.53 -27.68 10.98
CA VAL A 343 -7.89 -26.87 9.93
C VAL A 343 -8.79 -25.76 9.45
N CYS A 344 -10.04 -26.08 9.10
CA CYS A 344 -11.00 -25.15 8.54
C CYS A 344 -11.28 -23.96 9.49
N GLY A 345 -11.54 -24.24 10.77
CA GLY A 345 -11.83 -23.19 11.75
C GLY A 345 -10.64 -22.27 12.02
N VAL A 346 -9.42 -22.80 12.08
CA VAL A 346 -8.19 -22.04 12.30
C VAL A 346 -7.85 -21.18 11.08
N LYS A 347 -7.83 -21.77 9.89
CA LYS A 347 -7.46 -21.10 8.65
C LYS A 347 -8.46 -19.99 8.30
N LEU A 348 -9.75 -20.30 8.21
CA LEU A 348 -10.80 -19.36 7.84
C LEU A 348 -10.93 -18.19 8.81
N SER A 349 -10.83 -18.43 10.12
CA SER A 349 -10.97 -17.37 11.11
C SER A 349 -9.84 -16.34 11.02
N SER A 350 -8.60 -16.78 10.72
CA SER A 350 -7.45 -15.89 10.55
C SER A 350 -7.56 -15.08 9.26
N GLU A 351 -7.86 -15.73 8.15
CA GLU A 351 -7.98 -15.08 6.85
C GLU A 351 -9.07 -14.01 6.85
N ILE A 352 -10.24 -14.34 7.40
CA ILE A 352 -11.37 -13.39 7.47
C ILE A 352 -11.07 -12.23 8.41
N ALA A 353 -10.41 -12.48 9.56
CA ALA A 353 -10.02 -11.41 10.46
C ALA A 353 -9.06 -10.42 9.78
N ILE A 354 -8.03 -10.93 9.12
CA ILE A 354 -7.06 -10.12 8.36
C ILE A 354 -7.77 -9.35 7.24
N LEU A 355 -8.59 -10.03 6.42
CA LEU A 355 -9.34 -9.39 5.32
C LEU A 355 -10.27 -8.28 5.82
N THR A 356 -10.94 -8.49 6.93
CA THR A 356 -11.84 -7.47 7.50
C THR A 356 -11.05 -6.22 7.88
N THR A 357 -9.91 -6.39 8.54
CA THR A 357 -9.01 -5.29 8.90
C THR A 357 -8.45 -4.57 7.66
N LEU A 358 -7.96 -5.31 6.66
CA LEU A 358 -7.50 -4.74 5.39
C LEU A 358 -8.58 -3.91 4.70
N ASN A 359 -9.80 -4.44 4.61
CA ASN A 359 -10.92 -3.76 3.98
C ASN A 359 -11.37 -2.50 4.74
N HIS A 360 -11.30 -2.51 6.07
CA HIS A 360 -11.58 -1.34 6.90
C HIS A 360 -10.67 -0.18 6.55
N TYR A 361 -9.35 -0.42 6.49
CA TYR A 361 -8.36 0.62 6.18
C TYR A 361 -8.36 1.02 4.70
N ASN A 362 -8.57 0.10 3.77
CA ASN A 362 -8.68 0.42 2.35
C ASN A 362 -9.79 1.43 2.04
N ARG A 363 -10.92 1.34 2.75
CA ARG A 363 -12.02 2.31 2.62
C ARG A 363 -11.67 3.71 3.10
N ARG A 364 -10.68 3.83 3.96
CA ARG A 364 -10.17 5.09 4.53
C ARG A 364 -8.96 5.65 3.75
N GLY A 365 -8.64 5.09 2.59
CA GLY A 365 -7.51 5.51 1.78
C GLY A 365 -6.15 5.04 2.31
N VAL A 366 -6.15 4.00 3.16
CA VAL A 366 -4.92 3.39 3.65
C VAL A 366 -4.73 2.04 2.98
N LEU A 367 -3.62 1.88 2.30
CA LEU A 367 -3.26 0.62 1.69
C LEU A 367 -2.31 -0.16 2.58
N ILE A 368 -2.71 -1.37 2.96
CA ILE A 368 -1.87 -2.33 3.68
C ILE A 368 -1.57 -3.50 2.74
N LYS A 369 -0.29 -3.78 2.49
CA LYS A 369 0.16 -4.79 1.54
C LYS A 369 0.21 -6.20 2.16
N GLY A 370 -0.94 -6.69 2.61
CA GLY A 370 -1.10 -8.08 3.03
C GLY A 370 -1.14 -8.30 4.54
N GLY A 371 -1.43 -9.55 4.92
CA GLY A 371 -1.66 -9.95 6.31
C GLY A 371 -0.42 -9.91 7.19
N ARG A 372 0.77 -10.10 6.61
CA ARG A 372 2.05 -10.01 7.34
C ARG A 372 2.26 -8.63 7.96
N SER A 373 1.88 -7.58 7.24
CA SER A 373 2.01 -6.19 7.74
C SER A 373 1.15 -5.96 8.97
N ILE A 374 -0.07 -6.54 9.03
CA ILE A 374 -0.95 -6.50 10.22
C ILE A 374 -0.34 -7.31 11.37
N GLU A 375 0.18 -8.50 11.08
CA GLU A 375 0.79 -9.37 12.08
C GLU A 375 2.00 -8.70 12.73
N ASN A 376 2.92 -8.17 11.91
CA ASN A 376 4.11 -7.49 12.39
C ASN A 376 3.76 -6.21 13.14
N ALA A 377 2.82 -5.38 12.63
CA ALA A 377 2.40 -4.15 13.27
C ALA A 377 1.85 -4.37 14.68
N ALA A 378 1.26 -5.54 14.95
CA ALA A 378 0.76 -5.89 16.29
C ALA A 378 1.87 -6.08 17.33
N SER A 379 3.10 -6.34 16.92
CA SER A 379 4.22 -6.73 17.80
C SER A 379 5.36 -5.71 17.85
N ILE A 380 5.20 -4.56 17.24
CA ILE A 380 6.23 -3.51 17.17
C ILE A 380 6.64 -3.03 18.56
N LYS A 381 7.95 -2.89 18.77
CA LYS A 381 8.56 -2.43 20.00
C LYS A 381 9.37 -1.14 19.82
N GLU A 382 9.96 -0.91 18.66
CA GLU A 382 10.64 0.34 18.32
C GLU A 382 10.00 0.94 17.05
N VAL A 383 9.66 2.24 17.12
CA VAL A 383 9.21 3.00 15.95
C VAL A 383 10.29 4.01 15.60
N ILE A 384 10.72 3.96 14.36
CA ILE A 384 11.74 4.83 13.80
C ILE A 384 11.07 5.77 12.81
N PHE A 385 11.22 7.07 13.01
CA PHE A 385 10.71 8.10 12.12
C PHE A 385 11.84 8.78 11.36
N ASP A 386 11.66 8.99 10.07
CA ASP A 386 12.40 10.06 9.39
C ASP A 386 11.89 11.43 9.87
N LYS A 387 12.71 12.47 9.75
CA LYS A 387 12.29 13.82 10.13
C LYS A 387 11.48 14.50 9.03
N THR A 388 12.12 14.73 7.88
CA THR A 388 11.62 15.61 6.82
C THR A 388 10.51 14.92 6.03
N GLY A 389 9.35 15.61 5.86
CA GLY A 389 8.21 15.03 5.16
C GLY A 389 7.46 13.94 5.92
N THR A 390 7.98 13.48 7.07
CA THR A 390 7.40 12.45 7.93
C THR A 390 6.95 13.02 9.27
N LEU A 391 7.85 13.37 10.18
CA LEU A 391 7.50 14.09 11.42
C LEU A 391 7.07 15.51 11.12
N THR A 392 7.65 16.10 10.08
CA THR A 392 7.32 17.42 9.58
C THR A 392 6.55 17.32 8.27
N THR A 393 5.95 18.43 7.84
CA THR A 393 5.16 18.49 6.61
C THR A 393 6.00 18.46 5.34
N GLY A 394 7.32 18.69 5.45
CA GLY A 394 8.23 18.91 4.33
C GLY A 394 7.94 20.21 3.57
N LYS A 395 7.06 21.06 4.11
CA LYS A 395 6.71 22.36 3.53
C LYS A 395 7.19 23.45 4.48
N PRO A 396 8.14 24.29 4.04
CA PRO A 396 8.55 25.44 4.85
C PRO A 396 7.35 26.34 5.13
N THR A 397 7.30 26.85 6.35
CA THR A 397 6.31 27.87 6.78
C THR A 397 7.04 29.01 7.45
N VAL A 398 6.52 30.22 7.28
CA VAL A 398 7.04 31.41 7.96
C VAL A 398 6.71 31.30 9.47
N GLN A 399 7.74 31.21 10.29
CA GLN A 399 7.61 31.10 11.75
C GLN A 399 7.68 32.45 12.42
N GLN A 400 8.57 33.32 11.96
CA GLN A 400 8.78 34.62 12.55
C GLN A 400 9.17 35.65 11.49
N ILE A 401 8.64 36.84 11.65
CA ILE A 401 8.98 38.02 10.84
C ILE A 401 9.59 39.03 11.79
N LEU A 402 10.82 39.41 11.56
CA LEU A 402 11.56 40.38 12.36
C LEU A 402 11.87 41.60 11.48
N THR A 403 11.49 42.79 11.92
CA THR A 403 11.64 44.03 11.16
C THR A 403 12.67 44.94 11.77
N ALA A 404 13.30 45.75 10.94
CA ALA A 404 14.16 46.84 11.42
C ALA A 404 13.35 47.89 12.18
N PRO A 405 13.98 48.64 13.13
CA PRO A 405 13.28 49.68 13.86
C PRO A 405 12.58 50.69 12.95
N GLY A 406 11.27 50.87 13.17
CA GLY A 406 10.43 51.82 12.38
C GLY A 406 9.84 51.21 11.10
N ILE A 407 9.98 49.94 10.83
CA ILE A 407 9.36 49.21 9.70
C ILE A 407 8.25 48.31 10.21
N ASP A 408 7.04 48.43 9.62
CA ASP A 408 5.94 47.50 9.92
C ASP A 408 6.15 46.16 9.26
N SER A 409 5.69 45.10 9.91
CA SER A 409 5.72 43.75 9.35
C SER A 409 4.93 43.62 8.04
N LYS A 410 3.89 44.41 7.86
CA LYS A 410 3.14 44.46 6.60
C LYS A 410 3.93 45.10 5.45
N ASP A 411 4.71 46.14 5.76
CA ASP A 411 5.57 46.76 4.76
C ASP A 411 6.69 45.83 4.30
N LEU A 412 7.27 45.08 5.26
CA LEU A 412 8.24 44.04 4.93
C LEU A 412 7.62 42.94 4.06
N LEU A 413 6.44 42.45 4.44
CA LEU A 413 5.74 41.42 3.65
C LEU A 413 5.31 41.93 2.27
N ALA A 414 4.95 43.22 2.13
CA ALA A 414 4.63 43.83 0.83
C ALA A 414 5.87 43.86 -0.08
N ALA A 415 7.02 44.27 0.47
CA ALA A 415 8.28 44.29 -0.26
C ALA A 415 8.72 42.87 -0.71
N VAL A 416 8.61 41.91 0.18
CA VAL A 416 8.95 40.50 -0.10
C VAL A 416 7.96 39.91 -1.11
N GLY A 417 6.66 40.14 -0.91
CA GLY A 417 5.61 39.71 -1.82
C GLY A 417 5.82 40.26 -3.22
N TYR A 418 6.29 41.52 -3.36
CA TYR A 418 6.65 42.13 -4.62
C TYR A 418 7.74 41.34 -5.37
N GLY A 419 8.82 40.92 -4.68
CA GLY A 419 9.92 40.19 -5.31
C GLY A 419 9.69 38.71 -5.51
N GLU A 420 8.74 38.09 -4.80
CA GLU A 420 8.55 36.62 -4.82
C GLU A 420 7.34 36.16 -5.66
N GLN A 421 6.60 37.08 -6.31
CA GLN A 421 5.33 36.77 -6.95
C GLN A 421 5.43 35.85 -8.18
N HIS A 422 6.56 35.84 -8.87
CA HIS A 422 6.78 35.01 -10.07
C HIS A 422 7.68 33.79 -9.79
N VAL A 423 8.31 33.74 -8.61
CA VAL A 423 9.27 32.70 -8.29
C VAL A 423 8.57 31.40 -7.88
N VAL A 424 8.82 30.33 -8.62
CA VAL A 424 8.28 29.00 -8.32
C VAL A 424 9.26 28.23 -7.45
N HIS A 425 9.33 28.58 -6.17
CA HIS A 425 10.18 27.91 -5.18
C HIS A 425 9.38 27.58 -3.92
N PRO A 426 9.66 26.47 -3.19
CA PRO A 426 8.96 26.16 -1.94
C PRO A 426 9.00 27.28 -0.90
N LEU A 427 10.13 27.96 -0.76
CA LEU A 427 10.27 29.11 0.14
C LEU A 427 9.41 30.28 -0.30
N SER A 428 9.38 30.59 -1.59
CA SER A 428 8.53 31.64 -2.19
C SER A 428 7.05 31.35 -1.94
N ARG A 429 6.64 30.09 -2.10
CA ARG A 429 5.26 29.65 -1.77
C ARG A 429 4.91 29.87 -0.30
N ALA A 430 5.84 29.58 0.61
CA ALA A 430 5.66 29.81 2.05
C ALA A 430 5.50 31.30 2.36
N ILE A 431 6.35 32.13 1.79
CA ILE A 431 6.31 33.59 1.94
C ILE A 431 5.00 34.15 1.36
N MET A 432 4.65 33.79 0.12
CA MET A 432 3.41 34.24 -0.53
C MET A 432 2.15 33.75 0.21
N THR A 433 2.23 32.66 0.94
CA THR A 433 1.16 32.20 1.83
C THR A 433 1.05 33.13 3.03
N ALA A 434 2.15 33.47 3.68
CA ALA A 434 2.16 34.43 4.79
C ALA A 434 1.67 35.83 4.36
N VAL A 435 2.07 36.30 3.15
CA VAL A 435 1.56 37.56 2.58
C VAL A 435 0.04 37.54 2.46
N ARG A 436 -0.52 36.44 1.96
CA ARG A 436 -1.99 36.28 1.83
C ARG A 436 -2.69 36.18 3.17
N GLU A 437 -2.15 35.43 4.12
CA GLU A 437 -2.71 35.28 5.49
C GLU A 437 -2.78 36.62 6.24
N HIS A 438 -1.79 37.49 6.03
CA HIS A 438 -1.77 38.81 6.62
C HIS A 438 -2.55 39.84 5.79
N SER A 439 -3.21 39.42 4.70
CA SER A 439 -3.98 40.28 3.79
C SER A 439 -3.20 41.50 3.29
N VAL A 440 -1.92 41.31 2.96
CA VAL A 440 -1.03 42.36 2.48
C VAL A 440 -1.22 42.54 0.97
N PRO A 441 -1.54 43.75 0.49
CA PRO A 441 -1.61 44.02 -0.95
C PRO A 441 -0.20 43.97 -1.55
N VAL A 442 -0.03 43.26 -2.66
CA VAL A 442 1.23 43.18 -3.41
C VAL A 442 1.11 43.99 -4.68
N ALA A 443 2.06 44.89 -4.90
CA ALA A 443 2.14 45.66 -6.16
C ALA A 443 2.59 44.72 -7.31
N PRO A 444 2.09 44.91 -8.55
CA PRO A 444 2.51 44.11 -9.68
C PRO A 444 3.98 44.37 -10.03
N LEU A 445 4.74 43.30 -10.28
CA LEU A 445 6.13 43.33 -10.74
C LEU A 445 6.16 42.94 -12.22
N ALA A 446 6.87 43.71 -13.04
CA ALA A 446 7.17 43.30 -14.41
C ALA A 446 8.28 42.24 -14.40
N ILE A 447 8.17 41.21 -15.25
CA ILE A 447 9.16 40.12 -15.29
C ILE A 447 10.57 40.65 -15.63
N GLU A 448 10.64 41.73 -16.38
CA GLU A 448 11.90 42.41 -16.77
C GLU A 448 12.63 43.06 -15.56
N ASP A 449 11.90 43.33 -14.49
CA ASP A 449 12.41 43.96 -13.26
C ASP A 449 12.81 42.93 -12.20
N GLU A 450 12.75 41.62 -12.50
CA GLU A 450 13.09 40.52 -11.60
C GLU A 450 14.38 39.82 -12.05
N GLU A 451 15.35 39.72 -11.16
CA GLU A 451 16.58 38.99 -11.37
C GLU A 451 16.74 37.90 -10.29
N VAL A 452 16.64 36.65 -10.73
CA VAL A 452 16.83 35.48 -9.82
C VAL A 452 18.30 35.05 -9.84
N LEU A 453 18.99 35.26 -8.73
CA LEU A 453 20.37 34.85 -8.52
C LEU A 453 20.43 33.49 -7.83
N THR A 454 20.63 32.46 -8.64
CA THR A 454 20.61 31.05 -8.14
C THR A 454 21.61 30.83 -7.00
N GLY A 455 21.09 30.37 -5.85
CA GLY A 455 21.88 30.11 -4.63
C GLY A 455 22.16 31.36 -3.78
N TYR A 456 21.71 32.52 -4.22
CA TYR A 456 21.84 33.79 -3.49
C TYR A 456 20.48 34.36 -3.07
N GLY A 457 19.52 34.45 -4.01
CA GLY A 457 18.21 35.02 -3.79
C GLY A 457 17.67 35.78 -5.01
N ILE A 458 16.91 36.83 -4.77
CA ILE A 458 16.16 37.58 -5.77
C ILE A 458 16.49 39.06 -5.60
N LEU A 459 16.67 39.77 -6.75
CA LEU A 459 16.65 41.22 -6.83
C LEU A 459 15.41 41.64 -7.59
N ALA A 460 14.55 42.41 -6.96
CA ALA A 460 13.35 42.99 -7.56
C ALA A 460 13.52 44.52 -7.66
N HIS A 461 13.57 45.02 -8.89
CA HIS A 461 13.80 46.42 -9.17
C HIS A 461 12.50 47.23 -9.18
N GLN A 462 12.61 48.53 -9.11
CA GLN A 462 11.48 49.50 -9.23
C GLN A 462 10.43 49.48 -8.09
N TYR A 463 10.68 48.80 -6.98
CA TYR A 463 9.79 48.88 -5.83
C TYR A 463 9.87 50.28 -5.16
N HIS A 464 8.90 51.13 -5.40
CA HIS A 464 8.96 52.56 -5.01
C HIS A 464 10.27 53.24 -5.37
N GLY A 465 10.85 52.91 -6.55
CA GLY A 465 12.11 53.47 -7.02
C GLY A 465 13.37 52.86 -6.35
N GLN A 466 13.21 51.78 -5.62
CA GLN A 466 14.30 51.03 -4.93
C GLN A 466 14.43 49.60 -5.44
N THR A 467 15.57 49.01 -5.27
CA THR A 467 15.79 47.55 -5.49
C THR A 467 15.62 46.81 -4.20
N ILE A 468 14.70 45.82 -4.18
CA ILE A 468 14.53 44.90 -3.05
C ILE A 468 15.40 43.67 -3.28
N ALA A 469 16.27 43.40 -2.32
CA ALA A 469 17.06 42.18 -2.27
C ALA A 469 16.44 41.22 -1.23
N ILE A 470 16.16 39.95 -1.66
CA ILE A 470 15.55 38.94 -0.84
C ILE A 470 16.42 37.67 -0.95
N GLY A 471 17.02 37.18 0.11
CA GLY A 471 17.86 35.99 0.01
C GLY A 471 18.83 35.76 1.17
N SER A 472 19.95 35.14 0.83
CA SER A 472 20.99 34.76 1.78
C SER A 472 21.84 35.95 2.27
N ASP A 473 22.59 35.73 3.34
CA ASP A 473 23.62 36.65 3.83
C ASP A 473 24.64 37.02 2.74
N LYS A 474 24.93 36.10 1.82
CA LYS A 474 25.83 36.35 0.68
C LYS A 474 25.25 37.37 -0.30
N LEU A 475 23.94 37.32 -0.56
CA LEU A 475 23.27 38.32 -1.39
C LEU A 475 23.30 39.69 -0.72
N MET A 476 23.06 39.73 0.60
CA MET A 476 23.10 40.98 1.37
C MET A 476 24.49 41.64 1.34
N ALA A 477 25.55 40.83 1.41
CA ALA A 477 26.92 41.32 1.25
C ALA A 477 27.18 41.92 -0.14
N GLN A 478 26.59 41.36 -1.21
CA GLN A 478 26.73 41.88 -2.57
C GLN A 478 26.04 43.25 -2.78
N VAL A 479 24.84 43.42 -2.16
CA VAL A 479 24.11 44.69 -2.24
C VAL A 479 24.55 45.71 -1.18
N GLY A 480 25.53 45.37 -0.33
CA GLY A 480 26.06 46.30 0.67
C GLY A 480 25.28 46.36 1.97
N ALA A 481 24.22 45.57 2.12
CA ALA A 481 23.36 45.51 3.31
C ALA A 481 23.92 44.52 4.34
N ASN A 482 24.92 44.93 5.11
CA ASN A 482 25.66 43.96 5.96
C ASN A 482 25.27 43.94 7.43
N ASP A 483 24.53 44.93 7.93
CA ASP A 483 24.25 45.00 9.40
C ASP A 483 22.80 44.62 9.72
N PHE A 484 22.58 43.31 9.89
CA PHE A 484 21.33 42.77 10.43
C PHE A 484 21.40 42.44 11.92
N SER A 485 22.52 42.77 12.61
CA SER A 485 22.76 42.41 14.01
C SER A 485 21.77 43.00 15.01
N THR A 486 21.20 44.17 14.66
CA THR A 486 20.16 44.83 15.46
C THR A 486 18.76 44.22 15.28
N ILE A 487 18.53 43.48 14.19
CA ILE A 487 17.25 42.88 13.82
C ILE A 487 17.23 41.41 14.24
N TYR A 488 18.32 40.70 13.98
CA TYR A 488 18.42 39.27 14.18
C TYR A 488 19.81 38.86 14.63
N GLN A 489 19.84 38.10 15.72
CA GLN A 489 21.01 37.36 16.15
C GLN A 489 20.74 35.87 15.96
N PRO A 490 21.58 35.13 15.20
CA PRO A 490 21.37 33.72 14.99
C PRO A 490 21.27 32.97 16.31
N ARG A 491 20.06 32.49 16.61
CA ARG A 491 19.80 31.66 17.81
C ARG A 491 20.21 30.21 17.58
N SER A 492 20.26 29.81 16.31
CA SER A 492 20.67 28.47 15.89
C SER A 492 21.33 28.57 14.50
N ILE A 493 22.37 27.80 14.28
CA ILE A 493 23.08 27.69 12.98
C ILE A 493 22.15 27.13 11.86
N HIS A 494 20.91 26.78 12.18
CA HIS A 494 20.02 25.98 11.35
C HIS A 494 18.63 26.57 11.07
N GLU A 495 18.40 27.81 11.50
CA GLU A 495 17.25 28.58 11.06
C GLU A 495 17.42 28.88 9.57
N ARG A 496 16.41 28.54 8.75
CA ARG A 496 16.37 29.02 7.36
C ARG A 496 15.97 30.47 7.40
N VAL A 497 16.95 31.32 7.27
CA VAL A 497 16.79 32.76 7.39
C VAL A 497 16.83 33.37 6.02
N ILE A 498 15.81 34.15 5.69
CA ILE A 498 15.76 34.99 4.50
C ILE A 498 15.92 36.44 4.95
N TYR A 499 16.98 37.07 4.49
CA TYR A 499 17.27 38.47 4.72
C TYR A 499 16.60 39.33 3.65
N VAL A 500 16.14 40.51 4.03
CA VAL A 500 15.45 41.43 3.15
C VAL A 500 16.04 42.84 3.30
N ALA A 501 16.44 43.43 2.16
CA ALA A 501 16.99 44.78 2.16
C ALA A 501 16.38 45.60 1.01
N ALA A 502 16.28 46.91 1.19
CA ALA A 502 16.02 47.86 0.13
C ALA A 502 17.31 48.64 -0.18
N ASN A 503 17.85 48.44 -1.40
CA ASN A 503 19.19 48.84 -1.76
C ASN A 503 20.24 48.28 -0.76
N ASP A 504 20.92 49.14 0.00
CA ASP A 504 21.90 48.82 1.02
C ASP A 504 21.34 48.83 2.45
N ARG A 505 20.02 49.12 2.60
CA ARG A 505 19.37 49.25 3.92
C ARG A 505 18.63 47.97 4.32
N PRO A 506 19.00 47.31 5.45
CA PRO A 506 18.24 46.22 6.01
C PRO A 506 16.79 46.59 6.35
N LEU A 507 15.82 45.82 5.83
CA LEU A 507 14.39 45.97 6.14
C LEU A 507 13.96 44.97 7.23
N GLY A 508 14.44 43.74 7.18
CA GLY A 508 14.04 42.72 8.13
C GLY A 508 14.55 41.32 7.74
N VAL A 509 14.06 40.35 8.50
CA VAL A 509 14.43 38.94 8.34
C VAL A 509 13.19 38.10 8.50
N ILE A 510 13.05 37.11 7.62
CA ILE A 510 11.99 36.10 7.67
C ILE A 510 12.63 34.76 8.05
N ILE A 511 12.14 34.17 9.14
CA ILE A 511 12.59 32.86 9.61
C ILE A 511 11.57 31.82 9.18
N LEU A 512 12.05 30.84 8.42
CA LEU A 512 11.23 29.71 7.96
C LEU A 512 11.71 28.44 8.62
N ASN A 513 10.73 27.60 9.00
CA ASN A 513 10.96 26.26 9.47
C ASN A 513 10.00 25.29 8.84
N ASP A 514 10.39 24.02 8.83
CA ASP A 514 9.50 22.94 8.46
C ASP A 514 8.60 22.61 9.66
N SER A 515 7.30 22.72 9.49
CA SER A 515 6.32 22.57 10.57
C SER A 515 6.13 21.11 10.94
N ILE A 516 6.11 20.81 12.23
CA ILE A 516 5.69 19.51 12.74
C ILE A 516 4.25 19.23 12.30
N ARG A 517 3.97 17.99 11.87
CA ARG A 517 2.61 17.60 11.46
C ARG A 517 1.65 17.69 12.63
N GLN A 518 0.45 18.17 12.35
CA GLN A 518 -0.64 18.16 13.34
C GLN A 518 -0.86 16.73 13.87
N ARG A 519 -1.18 16.61 15.15
CA ARG A 519 -1.40 15.32 15.85
C ARG A 519 -0.20 14.37 15.94
N MET A 520 0.99 14.74 15.44
CA MET A 520 2.16 13.86 15.53
C MET A 520 2.54 13.58 16.99
N ALA A 521 2.51 14.60 17.86
CA ALA A 521 2.79 14.40 19.28
C ALA A 521 1.78 13.42 19.92
N GLN A 522 0.48 13.57 19.62
CA GLN A 522 -0.55 12.64 20.09
C GLN A 522 -0.31 11.22 19.56
N THR A 523 0.04 11.08 18.27
CA THR A 523 0.35 9.77 17.66
C THR A 523 1.50 9.08 18.40
N ILE A 524 2.55 9.81 18.74
CA ILE A 524 3.70 9.31 19.50
C ILE A 524 3.28 8.82 20.89
N ASP A 525 2.45 9.58 21.58
CA ASP A 525 1.91 9.20 22.90
C ASP A 525 1.02 7.96 22.81
N ASP A 526 0.17 7.86 21.78
CA ASP A 526 -0.69 6.69 21.55
C ASP A 526 0.13 5.44 21.22
N LEU A 527 1.22 5.55 20.43
CA LEU A 527 2.15 4.45 20.18
C LEU A 527 2.78 3.93 21.47
N ARG A 528 3.17 4.81 22.39
CA ARG A 528 3.69 4.41 23.72
C ARG A 528 2.63 3.66 24.54
N ARG A 529 1.37 4.13 24.55
CA ARG A 529 0.26 3.43 25.22
C ARG A 529 0.00 2.04 24.64
N LEU A 530 0.28 1.86 23.36
CA LEU A 530 0.17 0.57 22.67
C LEU A 530 1.34 -0.38 22.91
N GLY A 531 2.35 0.03 23.68
CA GLY A 531 3.46 -0.81 24.11
C GLY A 531 4.72 -0.67 23.26
N VAL A 532 4.86 0.44 22.51
CA VAL A 532 6.13 0.84 21.90
C VAL A 532 7.08 1.29 23.02
N GLU A 533 8.24 0.65 23.07
CA GLU A 533 9.21 0.84 24.14
C GLU A 533 10.21 1.94 23.81
N LYS A 534 10.43 2.20 22.52
CA LYS A 534 11.41 3.17 22.06
C LYS A 534 10.96 3.85 20.78
N ILE A 535 11.10 5.18 20.75
CA ILE A 535 10.87 6.02 19.57
C ILE A 535 12.16 6.69 19.19
N THR A 536 12.57 6.50 17.93
CA THR A 536 13.82 7.01 17.38
C THR A 536 13.55 7.93 16.20
N MET A 537 14.30 8.99 16.06
CA MET A 537 14.34 9.83 14.87
C MET A 537 15.65 9.67 14.13
N LEU A 538 15.59 9.42 12.82
CA LEU A 538 16.73 9.43 11.91
C LEU A 538 16.64 10.64 10.98
N THR A 539 17.74 11.37 10.80
CA THR A 539 17.75 12.53 9.90
C THR A 539 19.14 12.80 9.33
N GLY A 540 19.18 13.32 8.10
CA GLY A 540 20.39 13.89 7.50
C GLY A 540 20.78 15.25 8.08
N ASP A 541 19.86 15.91 8.81
CA ASP A 541 20.12 17.22 9.42
C ASP A 541 21.19 17.17 10.51
N LYS A 542 21.71 18.35 10.83
CA LYS A 542 22.67 18.49 11.92
C LYS A 542 22.02 18.34 13.30
N ALA A 543 22.78 17.88 14.27
CA ALA A 543 22.31 17.52 15.61
C ALA A 543 21.43 18.58 16.32
N PRO A 544 21.72 19.88 16.30
CA PRO A 544 20.91 20.86 17.04
C PRO A 544 19.47 20.98 16.54
N VAL A 545 19.25 20.93 15.20
CA VAL A 545 17.90 20.97 14.59
C VAL A 545 17.12 19.71 14.96
N ALA A 546 17.76 18.56 14.81
CA ALA A 546 17.18 17.28 15.16
C ALA A 546 16.77 17.23 16.64
N GLN A 547 17.62 17.70 17.54
CA GLN A 547 17.33 17.74 18.97
C GLN A 547 16.17 18.68 19.35
N ALA A 548 15.96 19.79 18.61
CA ALA A 548 14.83 20.67 18.85
C ALA A 548 13.51 19.96 18.58
N VAL A 549 13.35 19.34 17.42
CA VAL A 549 12.16 18.55 17.04
C VAL A 549 11.96 17.37 18.01
N ALA A 550 13.02 16.70 18.39
CA ALA A 550 12.93 15.56 19.31
C ALA A 550 12.45 15.96 20.71
N ARG A 551 12.88 17.12 21.21
CA ARG A 551 12.39 17.64 22.50
C ARG A 551 10.90 17.99 22.44
N GLU A 552 10.46 18.62 21.36
CA GLU A 552 9.06 19.00 21.18
C GLU A 552 8.14 17.77 21.08
N LEU A 553 8.60 16.71 20.42
CA LEU A 553 7.87 15.46 20.24
C LEU A 553 8.17 14.38 21.30
N HIS A 554 8.98 14.71 22.31
CA HIS A 554 9.41 13.75 23.35
C HIS A 554 10.02 12.44 22.79
N ILE A 555 10.84 12.55 21.73
CA ILE A 555 11.49 11.40 21.10
C ILE A 555 12.66 10.92 21.95
N ASP A 556 12.77 9.59 22.16
CA ASP A 556 13.75 9.00 23.10
C ASP A 556 15.17 9.01 22.57
N ASN A 557 15.34 8.87 21.24
CA ASN A 557 16.66 8.75 20.62
C ASN A 557 16.70 9.49 19.27
N VAL A 558 17.83 10.13 19.01
CA VAL A 558 18.07 10.93 17.80
C VAL A 558 19.38 10.53 17.16
N GLN A 559 19.34 10.24 15.87
CA GLN A 559 20.52 10.06 15.05
C GLN A 559 20.50 11.09 13.92
N SER A 560 21.49 11.93 13.88
CA SER A 560 21.58 13.08 12.99
C SER A 560 22.80 12.98 12.07
N GLY A 561 22.78 13.70 10.93
CA GLY A 561 23.85 13.70 9.95
C GLY A 561 24.01 12.37 9.19
N LEU A 562 22.92 11.62 9.06
CA LEU A 562 22.91 10.29 8.45
C LEU A 562 22.81 10.35 6.93
N LEU A 563 23.59 9.51 6.26
CA LEU A 563 23.38 9.16 4.86
C LEU A 563 22.30 8.05 4.74
N PRO A 564 21.70 7.84 3.55
CA PRO A 564 20.68 6.80 3.35
C PRO A 564 21.15 5.40 3.80
N GLN A 565 22.41 5.06 3.57
CA GLN A 565 23.00 3.77 3.97
C GLN A 565 23.11 3.62 5.50
N ASP A 566 23.36 4.71 6.22
CA ASP A 566 23.43 4.72 7.68
C ASP A 566 22.05 4.44 8.29
N LYS A 567 20.98 4.97 7.68
CA LYS A 567 19.59 4.68 8.08
C LYS A 567 19.29 3.20 7.99
N VAL A 568 19.68 2.54 6.89
CA VAL A 568 19.51 1.08 6.71
C VAL A 568 20.28 0.32 7.79
N THR A 569 21.55 0.68 8.02
CA THR A 569 22.39 0.04 9.02
C THR A 569 21.78 0.18 10.42
N TYR A 570 21.21 1.35 10.73
CA TYR A 570 20.52 1.56 12.01
C TYR A 570 19.29 0.65 12.16
N VAL A 571 18.44 0.58 11.13
CA VAL A 571 17.24 -0.27 11.13
C VAL A 571 17.62 -1.74 11.33
N GLN A 572 18.60 -2.26 10.59
CA GLN A 572 19.09 -3.64 10.74
C GLN A 572 19.61 -3.93 12.15
N LYS A 573 20.35 -2.97 12.74
CA LYS A 573 20.85 -3.08 14.12
C LYS A 573 19.71 -3.02 15.15
N ALA A 574 18.67 -2.23 14.90
CA ALA A 574 17.49 -2.18 15.75
C ALA A 574 16.69 -3.49 15.68
N GLN A 575 16.49 -4.06 14.49
CA GLN A 575 15.81 -5.35 14.28
C GLN A 575 16.47 -6.53 15.00
N SER A 576 17.79 -6.50 15.19
CA SER A 576 18.47 -7.56 15.95
C SER A 576 18.09 -7.57 17.45
N ARG A 577 17.39 -6.54 17.94
CA ARG A 577 17.00 -6.37 19.35
C ARG A 577 15.49 -6.41 19.57
N ALA A 578 14.73 -5.87 18.63
CA ALA A 578 13.28 -5.72 18.75
C ALA A 578 12.63 -5.64 17.37
N SER A 579 11.32 -5.85 17.30
CA SER A 579 10.53 -5.61 16.08
C SER A 579 10.41 -4.11 15.82
N VAL A 580 10.70 -3.71 14.58
CA VAL A 580 10.89 -2.32 14.17
C VAL A 580 9.86 -1.91 13.12
N MET A 581 9.22 -0.76 13.37
CA MET A 581 8.48 -0.03 12.35
C MET A 581 9.30 1.17 11.89
N MET A 582 9.50 1.33 10.57
CA MET A 582 10.11 2.52 9.97
C MET A 582 9.03 3.34 9.28
N VAL A 583 9.00 4.64 9.57
CA VAL A 583 8.08 5.61 8.96
C VAL A 583 8.90 6.64 8.19
N GLY A 584 8.64 6.75 6.89
CA GLY A 584 9.38 7.67 5.99
C GLY A 584 8.58 7.98 4.73
N ASP A 585 8.96 9.00 3.96
CA ASP A 585 8.26 9.44 2.76
C ASP A 585 9.15 9.53 1.50
N GLY A 586 10.46 9.56 1.67
CA GLY A 586 11.44 9.79 0.62
C GLY A 586 12.02 8.52 -0.02
N LEU A 587 12.73 8.72 -1.14
CA LEU A 587 13.54 7.68 -1.76
C LEU A 587 14.68 7.22 -0.84
N ASN A 588 15.27 8.15 -0.10
CA ASN A 588 16.35 7.89 0.86
C ASN A 588 15.96 6.89 1.94
N ASP A 589 14.66 6.80 2.23
CA ASP A 589 14.11 5.90 3.24
C ASP A 589 13.66 4.56 2.64
N ALA A 590 13.53 4.46 1.31
CA ALA A 590 12.97 3.29 0.65
C ALA A 590 13.68 1.99 1.06
N ALA A 591 15.00 1.99 1.14
CA ALA A 591 15.76 0.84 1.60
C ALA A 591 15.53 0.56 3.10
N ALA A 592 15.49 1.58 3.95
CA ALA A 592 15.22 1.44 5.38
C ALA A 592 13.79 0.96 5.65
N LEU A 593 12.78 1.48 4.91
CA LEU A 593 11.40 1.01 4.93
C LEU A 593 11.32 -0.47 4.59
N LYS A 594 12.04 -0.91 3.57
CA LYS A 594 12.03 -2.30 3.11
C LYS A 594 12.68 -3.27 4.09
N TRP A 595 13.74 -2.85 4.74
CA TRP A 595 14.44 -3.66 5.73
C TRP A 595 13.70 -3.74 7.08
N SER A 596 12.85 -2.78 7.41
CA SER A 596 12.08 -2.82 8.65
C SER A 596 11.07 -3.98 8.66
N ASP A 597 10.59 -4.36 9.86
CA ASP A 597 9.52 -5.36 9.98
C ASP A 597 8.18 -4.84 9.44
N VAL A 598 7.98 -3.51 9.54
CA VAL A 598 6.86 -2.78 8.93
C VAL A 598 7.34 -1.43 8.44
N GLY A 599 7.37 -1.27 7.12
CA GLY A 599 7.62 0.03 6.48
C GLY A 599 6.32 0.80 6.29
N VAL A 600 6.23 2.02 6.81
CA VAL A 600 5.06 2.89 6.68
C VAL A 600 5.43 4.15 5.92
N THR A 601 4.64 4.49 4.93
CA THR A 601 4.80 5.74 4.18
C THR A 601 3.59 6.64 4.38
N LEU A 602 3.87 7.91 4.71
CA LEU A 602 2.87 8.92 5.04
C LEU A 602 2.86 10.03 3.99
N GLY A 603 1.67 10.40 3.52
CA GLY A 603 1.45 11.56 2.66
C GLY A 603 1.20 11.24 1.18
N SER A 604 0.46 12.14 0.52
CA SER A 604 0.12 12.05 -0.89
C SER A 604 1.33 12.29 -1.82
N GLN A 605 2.34 13.01 -1.32
CA GLN A 605 3.54 13.40 -2.07
C GLN A 605 4.73 12.46 -1.87
N ALA A 606 4.56 11.38 -1.11
CA ALA A 606 5.61 10.37 -0.94
C ALA A 606 6.15 9.87 -2.29
N SER A 607 7.46 9.67 -2.37
CA SER A 607 8.12 9.23 -3.59
C SER A 607 7.59 7.90 -4.10
N GLY A 608 7.66 7.68 -5.41
CA GLY A 608 7.26 6.40 -6.01
C GLY A 608 7.99 5.21 -5.39
N ALA A 609 9.27 5.37 -5.08
CA ALA A 609 10.10 4.36 -4.45
C ALA A 609 9.65 4.04 -3.01
N ALA A 610 9.37 5.07 -2.19
CA ALA A 610 8.86 4.87 -0.83
C ALA A 610 7.50 4.16 -0.85
N LYS A 611 6.58 4.58 -1.75
CA LYS A 611 5.28 3.93 -1.95
C LYS A 611 5.40 2.45 -2.30
N ASN A 612 6.44 2.07 -3.03
CA ASN A 612 6.66 0.66 -3.39
C ASN A 612 7.39 -0.11 -2.28
N ALA A 613 8.31 0.53 -1.58
CA ALA A 613 9.07 -0.07 -0.50
C ALA A 613 8.25 -0.35 0.76
N CYS A 614 7.25 0.51 1.06
CA CYS A 614 6.46 0.40 2.27
C CYS A 614 5.53 -0.82 2.28
N ASP A 615 5.21 -1.29 3.46
CA ASP A 615 4.15 -2.29 3.71
C ASP A 615 2.79 -1.62 3.90
N ILE A 616 2.79 -0.38 4.39
CA ILE A 616 1.60 0.41 4.69
C ILE A 616 1.74 1.79 4.07
N LEU A 617 0.80 2.15 3.20
CA LEU A 617 0.72 3.47 2.58
C LEU A 617 -0.50 4.21 3.11
N ILE A 618 -0.27 5.34 3.78
CA ILE A 618 -1.30 6.23 4.29
C ILE A 618 -1.43 7.42 3.32
N GLN A 619 -2.57 7.53 2.63
CA GLN A 619 -2.84 8.65 1.74
C GLN A 619 -3.34 9.85 2.56
N GLY A 620 -2.71 11.02 2.38
CA GLY A 620 -3.07 12.22 3.13
C GLY A 620 -2.17 12.48 4.34
N ASP A 621 -2.50 13.55 5.05
CA ASP A 621 -1.74 14.08 6.19
C ASP A 621 -2.39 13.65 7.51
N HIS A 622 -2.39 12.34 7.79
CA HIS A 622 -3.08 11.71 8.92
C HIS A 622 -2.15 10.79 9.72
N PRO A 623 -1.21 11.35 10.50
CA PRO A 623 -0.25 10.55 11.27
C PRO A 623 -0.92 9.67 12.34
N GLU A 624 -2.09 10.07 12.87
CA GLU A 624 -2.85 9.28 13.83
C GLU A 624 -3.22 7.88 13.34
N ILE A 625 -3.32 7.69 12.05
CA ILE A 625 -3.61 6.39 11.44
C ILE A 625 -2.52 5.35 11.76
N ILE A 626 -1.27 5.77 12.01
CA ILE A 626 -0.17 4.86 12.38
C ILE A 626 -0.50 4.14 13.69
N SER A 627 -0.89 4.87 14.72
CA SER A 627 -1.28 4.29 16.02
C SER A 627 -2.59 3.51 15.92
N GLU A 628 -3.56 3.98 15.13
CA GLU A 628 -4.81 3.26 14.88
C GLU A 628 -4.58 1.89 14.23
N ILE A 629 -3.70 1.80 13.21
CA ILE A 629 -3.35 0.54 12.56
C ILE A 629 -2.71 -0.40 13.57
N MET A 630 -1.80 0.08 14.39
CA MET A 630 -1.16 -0.76 15.41
C MET A 630 -2.20 -1.30 16.42
N ALA A 631 -3.10 -0.46 16.90
CA ALA A 631 -4.19 -0.86 17.80
C ALA A 631 -5.10 -1.92 17.17
N SER A 632 -5.53 -1.69 15.93
CA SER A 632 -6.38 -2.63 15.19
C SER A 632 -5.66 -3.94 14.88
N SER A 633 -4.35 -3.87 14.59
CA SER A 633 -3.51 -5.05 14.38
C SER A 633 -3.43 -5.90 15.64
N GLN A 634 -3.20 -5.27 16.81
CA GLN A 634 -3.21 -5.96 18.11
C GLN A 634 -4.59 -6.60 18.41
N GLN A 635 -5.68 -5.89 18.10
CA GLN A 635 -7.04 -6.42 18.26
C GLN A 635 -7.27 -7.60 17.33
N THR A 636 -6.89 -7.53 16.07
CA THR A 636 -7.00 -8.61 15.08
C THR A 636 -6.26 -9.86 15.55
N MET A 637 -5.03 -9.70 16.01
CA MET A 637 -4.22 -10.81 16.53
C MET A 637 -4.81 -11.41 17.80
N ARG A 638 -5.40 -10.61 18.66
CA ARG A 638 -6.11 -11.07 19.87
C ARG A 638 -7.33 -11.91 19.50
N ILE A 639 -8.13 -11.46 18.54
CA ILE A 639 -9.31 -12.19 18.05
C ILE A 639 -8.89 -13.51 17.42
N ILE A 640 -7.87 -13.53 16.57
CA ILE A 640 -7.35 -14.77 15.96
C ILE A 640 -6.93 -15.78 17.03
N LYS A 641 -6.13 -15.36 18.02
CA LYS A 641 -5.69 -16.23 19.11
C LYS A 641 -6.86 -16.76 19.95
N GLN A 642 -7.89 -15.94 20.19
CA GLN A 642 -9.09 -16.36 20.91
C GLN A 642 -9.92 -17.35 20.08
N ASN A 643 -10.08 -17.11 18.79
CA ASN A 643 -10.77 -18.01 17.88
C ASN A 643 -10.10 -19.38 17.84
N TYR A 644 -8.78 -19.44 17.79
CA TYR A 644 -8.03 -20.70 17.88
C TYR A 644 -8.36 -21.47 19.15
N ARG A 645 -8.33 -20.78 20.31
CA ARG A 645 -8.69 -21.42 21.60
C ARG A 645 -10.11 -22.00 21.59
N VAL A 646 -11.08 -21.26 21.03
CA VAL A 646 -12.47 -21.71 20.92
C VAL A 646 -12.57 -22.93 20.00
N VAL A 647 -11.97 -22.87 18.81
CA VAL A 647 -11.98 -24.00 17.85
C VAL A 647 -11.37 -25.25 18.48
N PHE A 648 -10.21 -25.14 19.13
CA PHE A 648 -9.55 -26.25 19.77
C PHE A 648 -10.40 -26.83 20.92
N ALA A 649 -10.92 -25.98 21.80
CA ALA A 649 -11.70 -26.43 22.94
C ALA A 649 -12.99 -27.13 22.51
N VAL A 650 -13.76 -26.54 21.61
CA VAL A 650 -15.04 -27.09 21.16
C VAL A 650 -14.84 -28.37 20.35
N ASN A 651 -13.90 -28.39 19.41
CA ASN A 651 -13.66 -29.57 18.57
C ASN A 651 -13.11 -30.74 19.40
N THR A 652 -12.19 -30.50 20.33
CA THR A 652 -11.70 -31.55 21.23
C THR A 652 -12.83 -32.12 22.11
N SER A 653 -13.70 -31.23 22.63
CA SER A 653 -14.87 -31.67 23.41
C SER A 653 -15.85 -32.48 22.55
N ALA A 654 -16.10 -32.05 21.30
CA ALA A 654 -16.97 -32.78 20.37
C ALA A 654 -16.40 -34.19 20.07
N ILE A 655 -15.09 -34.33 19.84
CA ILE A 655 -14.42 -35.62 19.64
C ILE A 655 -14.59 -36.48 20.89
N GLY A 656 -14.32 -35.97 22.09
CA GLY A 656 -14.46 -36.71 23.34
C GLY A 656 -15.89 -37.21 23.61
N LEU A 657 -16.89 -36.35 23.33
CA LEU A 657 -18.31 -36.73 23.45
C LEU A 657 -18.72 -37.76 22.38
N ASN A 658 -18.17 -37.70 21.18
CA ASN A 658 -18.40 -38.67 20.12
C ASN A 658 -17.80 -40.04 20.50
N ILE A 659 -16.55 -40.08 20.93
CA ILE A 659 -15.89 -41.32 21.38
C ILE A 659 -16.63 -41.97 22.54
N SER A 660 -17.14 -41.18 23.48
CA SER A 660 -17.94 -41.68 24.61
C SER A 660 -19.36 -42.11 24.23
N GLY A 661 -19.75 -42.03 22.97
CA GLY A 661 -21.09 -42.38 22.46
C GLY A 661 -22.20 -41.44 22.90
N LYS A 662 -21.87 -40.25 23.48
CA LYS A 662 -22.87 -39.29 23.97
C LYS A 662 -23.47 -38.43 22.87
N ILE A 663 -22.76 -38.26 21.74
CA ILE A 663 -23.26 -37.55 20.57
C ILE A 663 -23.06 -38.37 19.28
N HIS A 664 -23.99 -38.19 18.35
CA HIS A 664 -23.93 -38.85 17.04
C HIS A 664 -22.97 -38.05 16.10
N PRO A 665 -22.32 -38.70 15.10
CA PRO A 665 -21.45 -38.04 14.14
C PRO A 665 -22.03 -36.80 13.46
N ILE A 666 -23.33 -36.81 13.16
CA ILE A 666 -24.03 -35.63 12.62
C ILE A 666 -23.94 -34.43 13.58
N MET A 667 -24.14 -34.70 14.90
CA MET A 667 -24.04 -33.63 15.91
C MET A 667 -22.60 -33.12 16.04
N SER A 668 -21.59 -34.00 15.92
CA SER A 668 -20.17 -33.58 15.84
C SER A 668 -19.92 -32.66 14.68
N ALA A 669 -20.48 -32.96 13.48
CA ALA A 669 -20.39 -32.10 12.30
C ALA A 669 -21.12 -30.76 12.51
N VAL A 670 -22.29 -30.76 13.12
CA VAL A 670 -23.03 -29.51 13.41
C VAL A 670 -22.28 -28.64 14.40
N ILE A 671 -21.70 -29.20 15.45
CA ILE A 671 -20.90 -28.46 16.44
C ILE A 671 -19.67 -27.88 15.78
N HIS A 672 -18.92 -28.68 15.01
CA HIS A 672 -17.72 -28.26 14.30
C HIS A 672 -18.00 -27.11 13.31
N ASN A 673 -18.98 -27.30 12.41
CA ASN A 673 -19.32 -26.28 11.40
C ASN A 673 -19.93 -25.02 12.06
N GLY A 674 -20.77 -25.19 13.08
CA GLY A 674 -21.35 -24.09 13.86
C GLY A 674 -20.27 -23.25 14.54
N THR A 675 -19.23 -23.90 15.09
CA THR A 675 -18.07 -23.22 15.68
C THR A 675 -17.30 -22.44 14.63
N THR A 676 -17.04 -23.05 13.49
CA THR A 676 -16.35 -22.37 12.35
C THR A 676 -17.11 -21.13 11.90
N ILE A 677 -18.42 -21.24 11.70
CA ILE A 677 -19.27 -20.09 11.34
C ILE A 677 -19.25 -19.03 12.46
N GLY A 678 -19.35 -19.45 13.71
CA GLY A 678 -19.35 -18.55 14.85
C GLY A 678 -18.07 -17.72 14.97
N VAL A 679 -16.89 -18.33 14.81
CA VAL A 679 -15.61 -17.59 14.85
C VAL A 679 -15.43 -16.68 13.64
N ILE A 680 -15.96 -17.04 12.48
CA ILE A 680 -16.00 -16.19 11.28
C ILE A 680 -16.85 -14.94 11.54
N LEU A 681 -18.09 -15.12 11.98
CA LEU A 681 -19.00 -14.01 12.28
C LEU A 681 -18.44 -13.09 13.34
N ARG A 682 -17.82 -13.65 14.38
CA ARG A 682 -17.13 -12.89 15.42
C ARG A 682 -16.02 -12.01 14.83
N SER A 683 -15.19 -12.57 13.95
CA SER A 683 -14.11 -11.81 13.28
C SER A 683 -14.66 -10.63 12.48
N ILE A 684 -15.76 -10.84 11.74
CA ILE A 684 -16.39 -9.78 10.94
C ILE A 684 -17.01 -8.69 11.83
N LEU A 685 -17.68 -9.07 12.92
CA LEU A 685 -18.42 -8.11 13.76
C LEU A 685 -17.50 -7.28 14.65
N GLN A 686 -16.39 -7.84 15.11
CA GLN A 686 -15.47 -7.16 16.05
C GLN A 686 -14.38 -6.33 15.36
N LEU A 687 -14.20 -6.47 14.04
CA LEU A 687 -13.18 -5.76 13.27
C LEU A 687 -13.79 -4.77 12.24
N ARG A 688 -15.09 -4.57 12.25
CA ARG A 688 -15.77 -3.50 11.52
C ARG A 688 -15.59 -2.18 12.25
#